data_2ec9c85b3a76b2b1855bcb606e2a2dea
#
_entry.id   2ec9c85b3a76b2b1855bcb606e2a2dea
#
_cell.length_a   1.000
_cell.length_b   1.000
_cell.length_c   1.000
_cell.angle_alpha   90.00
_cell.angle_beta   90.00
_cell.angle_gamma   90.00
#
_symmetry.space_group_name_H-M   'P 1'
#
loop_
_entity.id
_entity.type
_entity.pdbx_description
1 polymer ?
#
loop_
_entity_poly.entity_id
_entity_poly.type
_entity_poly.pdbx_seq_one_letter_code
_entity_poly.pdbx_strand_id
1 'polypeptide(L)'
;MKKNIIIICLTLLIMGCNTEKEIVIDTSDPYIWLEEVEGKDALDWVKSQNKITETRYAESEEFSSTYEELLEEYQSTDRIPYASVQGGMMYNFWRDEKNVRGLWRRTTIESYKTDNPKWETLLDIDELAEKENENWVYKGSSCLAPNYDRCLLRLSIGGKDAVVVREFDLVNKTFVENGFNTPESKQYLSWINENQIMVATNFGEGTMNESGYPKQVKVWTRGENLEDISPIFDGDYTKIFSFPFASIRPDGNYYGVVEGPTFFTQVLHLLKDEELVKIDLPLKMDVSGTFKGSLIVSLDEDWRGYVSGSLVAVNIEDALNQEISDDSIELIFAPTEKRFMQGVSLGKDEIYVNVLDNINGKILHFEKVGLNWRESEIRSFGNAALSISSIDEWDEHLFISAESFTEPTSLYYSDENKDFVKIKSLKEKFDPKKYMVEQLYATSADGTQIPYFQVSNVSMEKNSNNPTLLYGYGGFQIPLTPSYLGSFARQWLDNGGVYVIANIRGGGEFGPKWHQAALKQNRQRAYDDFISVGEALIANGITSSKHLGIRGGSNGGLLVGAVVAQRPDLFNAVICAVPLLDMFRYDKLLAGASWVDEYGDPDNPEEWSYISKYSPYQNVFADKEYPEIYFYTSTKDDRVHPGHARKMAKKMLDQGHKVIYYENIEGGHSAAANLKQSAYMTTLQLEYLKEKLL
;
A
#
# COMPACT_ATOMS: atom_id res chain seq x y z
N MET A 1 -35.65 -32.09 -24.48
CA MET A 1 -36.48 -30.99 -25.00
C MET A 1 -35.56 -29.82 -25.33
N LYS A 2 -35.72 -29.23 -26.47
CA LYS A 2 -34.75 -28.38 -27.17
C LYS A 2 -34.51 -27.03 -26.47
N LYS A 3 -33.23 -26.69 -26.24
CA LYS A 3 -32.81 -25.35 -25.87
C LYS A 3 -32.79 -24.49 -27.15
N ASN A 4 -33.52 -23.39 -27.13
CA ASN A 4 -33.45 -22.40 -28.19
C ASN A 4 -32.29 -21.44 -27.89
N ILE A 5 -31.28 -21.53 -28.76
CA ILE A 5 -30.21 -20.52 -28.85
C ILE A 5 -30.71 -19.52 -29.88
N ILE A 6 -30.91 -18.28 -29.46
CA ILE A 6 -31.15 -17.16 -30.37
C ILE A 6 -29.79 -16.57 -30.75
N ILE A 7 -29.35 -16.92 -31.95
CA ILE A 7 -28.19 -16.27 -32.60
C ILE A 7 -28.74 -15.06 -33.36
N ILE A 8 -28.39 -13.86 -32.92
CA ILE A 8 -28.58 -12.66 -33.77
C ILE A 8 -27.26 -12.44 -34.52
N CYS A 9 -27.24 -12.88 -35.78
CA CYS A 9 -26.22 -12.49 -36.73
C CYS A 9 -26.45 -11.05 -37.18
N LEU A 10 -25.56 -10.14 -36.88
CA LEU A 10 -25.43 -8.88 -37.58
C LEU A 10 -24.11 -8.90 -38.34
N THR A 11 -24.17 -9.08 -39.64
CA THR A 11 -23.05 -8.95 -40.56
C THR A 11 -22.76 -7.48 -40.80
N LEU A 12 -21.53 -7.04 -40.51
CA LEU A 12 -20.92 -5.88 -41.18
C LEU A 12 -19.40 -5.99 -41.25
N LEU A 13 -18.94 -5.65 -42.42
CA LEU A 13 -17.62 -5.70 -43.03
C LEU A 13 -16.46 -5.13 -42.19
N ILE A 14 -15.38 -5.93 -42.08
CA ILE A 14 -13.96 -5.67 -42.36
C ILE A 14 -13.37 -4.32 -41.89
N MET A 15 -12.55 -4.33 -40.86
CA MET A 15 -11.11 -4.05 -40.74
C MET A 15 -10.74 -3.79 -39.30
N GLY A 16 -9.69 -4.45 -38.80
CA GLY A 16 -9.05 -4.19 -37.52
C GLY A 16 -9.37 -5.27 -36.49
N CYS A 17 -8.49 -6.23 -36.30
CA CYS A 17 -8.49 -7.13 -35.16
C CYS A 17 -8.15 -6.36 -33.90
N ASN A 18 -9.15 -5.78 -33.23
CA ASN A 18 -9.13 -5.56 -31.82
C ASN A 18 -9.93 -6.69 -31.18
N THR A 19 -9.28 -7.62 -30.57
CA THR A 19 -9.93 -8.58 -29.68
C THR A 19 -10.28 -7.86 -28.39
N GLU A 20 -11.38 -7.09 -28.37
CA GLU A 20 -12.08 -6.82 -27.12
C GLU A 20 -12.44 -8.19 -26.52
N LYS A 21 -11.84 -8.56 -25.40
CA LYS A 21 -12.36 -9.65 -24.59
C LYS A 21 -13.78 -9.25 -24.21
N GLU A 22 -14.80 -9.88 -24.81
CA GLU A 22 -16.17 -9.78 -24.32
C GLU A 22 -16.12 -10.18 -22.83
N ILE A 23 -16.49 -9.25 -21.96
CA ILE A 23 -16.73 -9.56 -20.54
C ILE A 23 -17.85 -10.60 -20.55
N VAL A 24 -17.50 -11.84 -20.36
CA VAL A 24 -18.48 -12.92 -20.17
C VAL A 24 -19.12 -12.66 -18.82
N ILE A 25 -20.24 -11.94 -18.82
CA ILE A 25 -21.08 -11.80 -17.63
C ILE A 25 -21.54 -13.22 -17.30
N ASP A 26 -21.02 -13.77 -16.20
CA ASP A 26 -21.51 -15.02 -15.64
C ASP A 26 -22.93 -14.78 -15.11
N THR A 27 -23.91 -14.90 -16.00
CA THR A 27 -25.34 -14.76 -15.67
C THR A 27 -25.83 -15.85 -14.72
N SER A 28 -24.97 -16.80 -14.32
CA SER A 28 -25.28 -17.84 -13.35
C SER A 28 -25.06 -17.38 -11.90
N ASP A 29 -24.24 -16.34 -11.64
CA ASP A 29 -24.07 -15.76 -10.31
C ASP A 29 -25.26 -14.88 -9.95
N PRO A 30 -26.13 -15.28 -8.99
CA PRO A 30 -27.34 -14.51 -8.65
C PRO A 30 -27.02 -13.17 -7.97
N TYR A 31 -25.78 -12.92 -7.63
CA TYR A 31 -25.32 -11.72 -6.91
C TYR A 31 -24.53 -10.75 -7.78
N ILE A 32 -24.42 -10.99 -9.10
CA ILE A 32 -23.65 -10.17 -10.05
C ILE A 32 -24.08 -8.69 -10.04
N TRP A 33 -25.36 -8.40 -9.76
CA TRP A 33 -25.91 -7.05 -9.66
C TRP A 33 -25.27 -6.19 -8.56
N LEU A 34 -24.60 -6.82 -7.57
CA LEU A 34 -23.86 -6.13 -6.52
C LEU A 34 -22.50 -5.60 -6.98
N GLU A 35 -22.08 -5.96 -8.18
CA GLU A 35 -20.91 -5.38 -8.85
C GLU A 35 -21.20 -3.99 -9.44
N GLU A 36 -22.47 -3.59 -9.57
CA GLU A 36 -22.84 -2.24 -9.96
C GLU A 36 -22.50 -1.27 -8.82
N VAL A 37 -21.32 -0.61 -8.93
CA VAL A 37 -20.77 0.23 -7.84
C VAL A 37 -21.78 1.26 -7.36
N GLU A 38 -22.37 2.02 -8.27
CA GLU A 38 -23.35 3.07 -8.00
C GLU A 38 -24.79 2.65 -8.41
N GLY A 39 -25.00 1.37 -8.68
CA GLY A 39 -26.31 0.82 -9.01
C GLY A 39 -27.30 1.04 -7.87
N LYS A 40 -28.52 1.50 -8.21
CA LYS A 40 -29.54 1.84 -7.21
C LYS A 40 -29.81 0.68 -6.26
N ASP A 41 -30.06 -0.52 -6.80
CA ASP A 41 -30.39 -1.70 -5.99
C ASP A 41 -29.24 -2.13 -5.09
N ALA A 42 -28.00 -2.06 -5.60
CA ALA A 42 -26.80 -2.35 -4.82
C ALA A 42 -26.63 -1.36 -3.66
N LEU A 43 -26.77 -0.05 -3.92
CA LEU A 43 -26.66 0.98 -2.89
C LEU A 43 -27.84 0.94 -1.88
N ASP A 44 -29.03 0.57 -2.30
CA ASP A 44 -30.17 0.39 -1.39
C ASP A 44 -29.94 -0.82 -0.46
N TRP A 45 -29.37 -1.91 -0.98
CA TRP A 45 -28.94 -3.02 -0.14
C TRP A 45 -27.83 -2.60 0.83
N VAL A 46 -26.80 -1.89 0.37
CA VAL A 46 -25.72 -1.35 1.21
C VAL A 46 -26.28 -0.53 2.36
N LYS A 47 -27.16 0.44 2.07
CA LYS A 47 -27.80 1.29 3.10
C LYS A 47 -28.57 0.46 4.12
N SER A 48 -29.27 -0.58 3.67
CA SER A 48 -30.01 -1.48 4.56
C SER A 48 -29.07 -2.24 5.51
N GLN A 49 -27.94 -2.72 5.03
CA GLN A 49 -26.96 -3.42 5.86
C GLN A 49 -26.24 -2.46 6.82
N ASN A 50 -25.85 -1.28 6.35
CA ASN A 50 -25.27 -0.24 7.20
C ASN A 50 -26.20 0.09 8.36
N LYS A 51 -27.52 0.26 8.09
CA LYS A 51 -28.50 0.55 9.15
C LYS A 51 -28.59 -0.58 10.19
N ILE A 52 -28.49 -1.85 9.78
CA ILE A 52 -28.45 -2.99 10.71
C ILE A 52 -27.21 -2.89 11.62
N THR A 53 -26.05 -2.65 11.03
CA THR A 53 -24.77 -2.51 11.76
C THR A 53 -24.77 -1.32 12.71
N GLU A 54 -25.23 -0.16 12.23
CA GLU A 54 -25.39 1.06 13.04
C GLU A 54 -26.34 0.85 14.22
N THR A 55 -27.49 0.24 14.00
CA THR A 55 -28.47 -0.04 15.07
C THR A 55 -27.88 -0.98 16.12
N ARG A 56 -27.04 -1.95 15.70
CA ARG A 56 -26.43 -2.91 16.65
C ARG A 56 -25.35 -2.29 17.50
N TYR A 57 -24.50 -1.44 16.94
CA TYR A 57 -23.29 -0.96 17.60
C TYR A 57 -23.32 0.54 17.90
N ALA A 58 -23.75 1.37 16.95
CA ALA A 58 -23.55 2.82 17.02
C ALA A 58 -24.57 3.57 17.89
N GLU A 59 -25.61 2.89 18.37
CA GLU A 59 -26.65 3.49 19.23
C GLU A 59 -26.32 3.33 20.74
N SER A 60 -25.20 2.67 21.11
CA SER A 60 -24.81 2.45 22.50
C SER A 60 -24.01 3.63 23.09
N GLU A 61 -24.08 3.83 24.40
CA GLU A 61 -23.23 4.80 25.13
C GLU A 61 -21.75 4.39 25.06
N GLU A 62 -21.45 3.10 25.06
CA GLU A 62 -20.09 2.58 24.96
C GLU A 62 -19.46 2.94 23.61
N PHE A 63 -20.21 2.74 22.50
CA PHE A 63 -19.78 3.16 21.19
C PHE A 63 -19.46 4.65 21.16
N SER A 64 -20.38 5.49 21.68
CA SER A 64 -20.19 6.93 21.68
C SER A 64 -18.95 7.35 22.44
N SER A 65 -18.70 6.73 23.60
CA SER A 65 -17.50 7.01 24.42
C SER A 65 -16.23 6.59 23.69
N THR A 66 -16.19 5.37 23.10
CA THR A 66 -15.02 4.87 22.34
C THR A 66 -14.77 5.73 21.10
N TYR A 67 -15.82 6.14 20.39
CA TYR A 67 -15.73 6.99 19.23
C TYR A 67 -15.16 8.38 19.56
N GLU A 68 -15.69 9.03 20.60
CA GLU A 68 -15.21 10.34 21.05
C GLU A 68 -13.72 10.28 21.48
N GLU A 69 -13.33 9.27 22.20
CA GLU A 69 -11.94 9.06 22.62
C GLU A 69 -10.99 8.87 21.41
N LEU A 70 -11.38 8.03 20.45
CA LEU A 70 -10.58 7.82 19.24
C LEU A 70 -10.55 9.07 18.36
N LEU A 71 -11.67 9.77 18.25
CA LEU A 71 -11.75 11.00 17.46
C LEU A 71 -10.89 12.11 18.06
N GLU A 72 -10.94 12.31 19.40
CA GLU A 72 -10.06 13.25 20.10
C GLU A 72 -8.59 12.91 19.85
N GLU A 73 -8.22 11.63 19.92
CA GLU A 73 -6.86 11.21 19.62
C GLU A 73 -6.46 11.46 18.16
N TYR A 74 -7.30 11.11 17.21
CA TYR A 74 -7.01 11.30 15.78
C TYR A 74 -6.94 12.79 15.39
N GLN A 75 -7.70 13.63 16.06
CA GLN A 75 -7.69 15.08 15.87
C GLN A 75 -6.65 15.79 16.75
N SER A 76 -6.03 15.09 17.68
CA SER A 76 -5.04 15.65 18.59
C SER A 76 -3.90 16.36 17.84
N THR A 77 -3.51 17.51 18.33
CA THR A 77 -2.34 18.24 17.85
C THR A 77 -1.01 17.70 18.40
N ASP A 78 -1.08 16.79 19.38
CA ASP A 78 0.09 16.10 19.98
C ASP A 78 0.62 14.96 19.08
N ARG A 79 0.50 15.10 17.78
CA ARG A 79 1.03 14.17 16.76
C ARG A 79 2.35 14.68 16.21
N ILE A 80 3.21 13.77 15.76
CA ILE A 80 4.37 14.15 14.96
C ILE A 80 3.86 14.71 13.63
N PRO A 81 4.12 15.97 13.29
CA PRO A 81 3.78 16.52 11.99
C PRO A 81 4.82 16.05 10.96
N TYR A 82 4.74 14.78 10.53
CA TYR A 82 5.66 14.25 9.53
C TYR A 82 5.76 15.17 8.33
N ALA A 83 6.98 15.44 7.91
CA ALA A 83 7.27 16.39 6.86
C ALA A 83 8.39 15.88 5.95
N SER A 84 8.33 16.26 4.67
CA SER A 84 9.38 15.98 3.69
C SER A 84 10.29 17.19 3.57
N VAL A 85 11.60 16.96 3.61
CA VAL A 85 12.61 18.01 3.33
C VAL A 85 12.75 18.20 1.83
N GLN A 86 12.73 19.47 1.39
CA GLN A 86 12.97 19.86 0.00
C GLN A 86 13.54 21.29 0.00
N GLY A 87 14.74 21.47 -0.54
CA GLY A 87 15.40 22.79 -0.61
C GLY A 87 15.53 23.49 0.74
N GLY A 88 15.91 22.78 1.79
CA GLY A 88 16.07 23.31 3.15
C GLY A 88 14.77 23.67 3.86
N MET A 89 13.61 23.31 3.31
CA MET A 89 12.29 23.53 3.91
C MET A 89 11.59 22.21 4.20
N MET A 90 10.78 22.18 5.24
CA MET A 90 9.96 21.03 5.67
C MET A 90 8.52 21.20 5.21
N TYR A 91 8.02 20.32 4.37
CA TYR A 91 6.66 20.33 3.83
C TYR A 91 5.81 19.29 4.53
N ASN A 92 4.64 19.69 5.01
CA ASN A 92 3.74 18.84 5.80
C ASN A 92 2.29 18.96 5.29
N PHE A 93 1.56 17.88 5.36
CA PHE A 93 0.12 17.88 5.22
C PHE A 93 -0.51 17.63 6.60
N TRP A 94 -1.38 18.54 7.03
CA TRP A 94 -1.96 18.53 8.37
C TRP A 94 -3.47 18.54 8.36
N ARG A 95 -4.08 17.64 9.12
CA ARG A 95 -5.52 17.59 9.37
C ARG A 95 -5.77 17.63 10.88
N ASP A 96 -6.81 18.34 11.29
CA ASP A 96 -7.29 18.41 12.66
C ASP A 96 -8.81 18.68 12.69
N GLU A 97 -9.35 19.04 13.85
CA GLU A 97 -10.76 19.34 14.03
C GLU A 97 -11.25 20.51 13.13
N LYS A 98 -10.42 21.53 12.95
CA LYS A 98 -10.75 22.72 12.16
C LYS A 98 -10.49 22.54 10.68
N ASN A 99 -9.42 21.84 10.36
CA ASN A 99 -8.95 21.60 9.00
C ASN A 99 -9.24 20.15 8.64
N VAL A 100 -10.52 19.85 8.38
CA VAL A 100 -11.01 18.47 8.21
C VAL A 100 -10.45 17.83 6.94
N ARG A 101 -10.36 18.59 5.83
CA ARG A 101 -9.74 18.17 4.59
C ARG A 101 -8.24 18.37 4.60
N GLY A 102 -7.77 19.38 5.33
CA GLY A 102 -6.37 19.58 5.70
C GLY A 102 -5.69 20.76 5.04
N LEU A 103 -4.51 21.05 5.59
CA LEU A 103 -3.62 22.13 5.15
C LEU A 103 -2.34 21.53 4.56
N TRP A 104 -1.96 21.94 3.36
CA TRP A 104 -0.61 21.79 2.88
C TRP A 104 0.20 23.01 3.34
N ARG A 105 1.29 22.77 4.06
CA ARG A 105 2.04 23.83 4.75
C ARG A 105 3.53 23.53 4.78
N ARG A 106 4.35 24.55 5.03
CA ARG A 106 5.81 24.39 5.16
C ARG A 106 6.39 25.19 6.33
N THR A 107 7.59 24.83 6.73
CA THR A 107 8.40 25.58 7.72
C THR A 107 9.88 25.38 7.46
N THR A 108 10.77 26.15 8.08
CA THR A 108 12.22 25.92 7.99
C THR A 108 12.62 24.71 8.84
N ILE A 109 13.72 24.03 8.51
CA ILE A 109 14.28 22.92 9.31
C ILE A 109 14.52 23.35 10.75
N GLU A 110 15.09 24.54 10.98
CA GLU A 110 15.34 25.03 12.34
C GLU A 110 14.05 25.23 13.14
N SER A 111 13.01 25.78 12.51
CA SER A 111 11.70 25.87 13.16
C SER A 111 11.08 24.48 13.41
N TYR A 112 11.22 23.56 12.44
CA TYR A 112 10.69 22.21 12.57
C TYR A 112 11.28 21.43 13.74
N LYS A 113 12.56 21.62 14.06
CA LYS A 113 13.25 20.98 15.18
C LYS A 113 12.71 21.42 16.55
N THR A 114 12.01 22.55 16.62
CA THR A 114 11.42 23.04 17.88
C THR A 114 10.10 22.35 18.22
N ASP A 115 9.67 22.42 19.49
CA ASP A 115 8.38 21.86 19.91
C ASP A 115 7.17 22.55 19.26
N ASN A 116 7.31 23.83 18.87
CA ASN A 116 6.25 24.64 18.29
C ASN A 116 6.68 25.25 16.96
N PRO A 117 6.73 24.48 15.86
CA PRO A 117 7.12 24.96 14.54
C PRO A 117 6.18 26.07 14.03
N LYS A 118 6.76 27.08 13.41
CA LYS A 118 5.98 28.14 12.74
C LYS A 118 5.67 27.73 11.32
N TRP A 119 4.44 27.30 11.10
CA TRP A 119 4.00 26.85 9.80
C TRP A 119 3.47 27.99 8.93
N GLU A 120 3.86 27.99 7.66
CA GLU A 120 3.31 28.79 6.59
C GLU A 120 2.32 27.93 5.79
N THR A 121 1.04 28.29 5.75
CA THR A 121 0.05 27.62 4.90
C THR A 121 0.31 27.94 3.43
N LEU A 122 0.38 26.89 2.61
CA LEU A 122 0.53 26.98 1.16
C LEU A 122 -0.84 26.83 0.48
N LEU A 123 -1.62 25.85 0.91
CA LEU A 123 -2.95 25.58 0.38
C LEU A 123 -3.86 25.02 1.49
N ASP A 124 -5.04 25.60 1.62
CA ASP A 124 -6.13 25.10 2.44
C ASP A 124 -7.08 24.30 1.57
N ILE A 125 -7.20 22.98 1.86
CA ILE A 125 -8.05 22.08 1.08
C ILE A 125 -9.53 22.25 1.42
N ASP A 126 -9.88 22.68 2.65
CA ASP A 126 -11.26 22.96 3.03
C ASP A 126 -11.77 24.20 2.28
N GLU A 127 -10.96 25.28 2.20
CA GLU A 127 -11.28 26.49 1.43
C GLU A 127 -11.41 26.19 -0.08
N LEU A 128 -10.47 25.38 -0.62
CA LEU A 128 -10.50 24.97 -2.02
C LEU A 128 -11.77 24.16 -2.34
N ALA A 129 -12.12 23.22 -1.47
CA ALA A 129 -13.29 22.35 -1.64
C ALA A 129 -14.60 23.17 -1.60
N GLU A 130 -14.70 24.15 -0.70
CA GLU A 130 -15.86 25.06 -0.63
C GLU A 130 -15.97 25.93 -1.89
N LYS A 131 -14.86 26.53 -2.31
CA LYS A 131 -14.80 27.42 -3.49
C LYS A 131 -15.19 26.72 -4.79
N GLU A 132 -14.72 25.46 -4.95
CA GLU A 132 -14.93 24.68 -6.18
C GLU A 132 -16.17 23.76 -6.09
N ASN A 133 -16.80 23.66 -4.92
CA ASN A 133 -17.90 22.75 -4.60
C ASN A 133 -17.55 21.29 -4.96
N GLU A 134 -16.34 20.87 -4.57
CA GLU A 134 -15.81 19.55 -4.88
C GLU A 134 -15.25 18.86 -3.64
N ASN A 135 -15.36 17.51 -3.59
CA ASN A 135 -14.89 16.71 -2.46
C ASN A 135 -13.39 16.40 -2.56
N TRP A 136 -12.55 17.45 -2.50
CA TRP A 136 -11.12 17.30 -2.65
C TRP A 136 -10.46 16.57 -1.47
N VAL A 137 -9.59 15.62 -1.83
CA VAL A 137 -8.64 14.94 -0.92
C VAL A 137 -7.23 15.09 -1.48
N TYR A 138 -6.32 15.67 -0.70
CA TYR A 138 -4.93 15.84 -1.09
C TYR A 138 -4.19 14.49 -1.12
N LYS A 139 -3.53 14.20 -2.25
CA LYS A 139 -2.76 12.94 -2.49
C LYS A 139 -1.25 13.17 -2.64
N GLY A 140 -0.78 14.39 -2.40
CA GLY A 140 0.64 14.73 -2.43
C GLY A 140 1.01 15.73 -3.51
N SER A 141 2.29 16.07 -3.53
CA SER A 141 2.90 17.01 -4.47
C SER A 141 4.25 16.51 -4.96
N SER A 142 4.65 16.93 -6.16
CA SER A 142 5.97 16.72 -6.73
C SER A 142 6.50 18.06 -7.18
N CYS A 143 7.56 18.58 -6.54
CA CYS A 143 8.11 19.90 -6.82
C CYS A 143 9.40 19.79 -7.63
N LEU A 144 9.61 20.75 -8.55
CA LEU A 144 10.76 20.77 -9.45
C LEU A 144 12.04 21.19 -8.71
N ALA A 145 12.98 20.28 -8.59
CA ALA A 145 14.33 20.57 -8.07
C ALA A 145 15.15 21.41 -9.08
N PRO A 146 16.14 22.18 -8.62
CA PRO A 146 16.57 22.39 -7.23
C PRO A 146 15.82 23.52 -6.51
N ASN A 147 15.07 24.37 -7.23
CA ASN A 147 14.47 25.59 -6.68
C ASN A 147 13.17 25.31 -5.91
N TYR A 148 12.45 24.26 -6.28
CA TYR A 148 11.16 23.85 -5.69
C TYR A 148 10.05 24.92 -5.74
N ASP A 149 10.14 25.89 -6.66
CA ASP A 149 9.17 26.97 -6.81
C ASP A 149 7.87 26.54 -7.50
N ARG A 150 7.90 25.42 -8.22
CA ARG A 150 6.78 24.86 -8.97
C ARG A 150 6.50 23.43 -8.53
N CYS A 151 5.23 23.12 -8.29
CA CYS A 151 4.81 21.79 -7.88
C CYS A 151 3.62 21.31 -8.71
N LEU A 152 3.57 20.00 -8.96
CA LEU A 152 2.39 19.29 -9.45
C LEU A 152 1.64 18.74 -8.24
N LEU A 153 0.44 19.25 -7.98
CA LEU A 153 -0.41 18.81 -6.87
C LEU A 153 -1.38 17.74 -7.35
N ARG A 154 -1.48 16.66 -6.63
CA ARG A 154 -2.43 15.58 -6.87
C ARG A 154 -3.62 15.73 -5.94
N LEU A 155 -4.82 15.92 -6.51
CA LEU A 155 -6.09 16.11 -5.81
C LEU A 155 -7.07 15.01 -6.26
N SER A 156 -7.59 14.24 -5.33
CA SER A 156 -8.54 13.16 -5.59
C SER A 156 -9.95 13.58 -5.21
N ILE A 157 -10.94 13.16 -6.00
CA ILE A 157 -12.35 13.36 -5.68
C ILE A 157 -12.84 12.19 -4.81
N GLY A 158 -13.13 12.48 -3.54
CA GLY A 158 -13.64 11.49 -2.59
C GLY A 158 -12.62 10.43 -2.11
N GLY A 159 -11.32 10.60 -2.43
CA GLY A 159 -10.24 9.76 -1.90
C GLY A 159 -9.82 8.58 -2.77
N LYS A 160 -10.31 8.45 -4.01
CA LYS A 160 -9.90 7.45 -5.01
C LYS A 160 -8.38 7.46 -5.25
N ASP A 161 -7.86 6.44 -5.93
CA ASP A 161 -6.51 6.44 -6.48
C ASP A 161 -6.39 7.36 -7.72
N ALA A 162 -7.46 7.51 -8.48
CA ALA A 162 -7.54 8.50 -9.55
C ALA A 162 -7.43 9.93 -8.98
N VAL A 163 -6.67 10.77 -9.67
CA VAL A 163 -6.38 12.15 -9.27
C VAL A 163 -6.53 13.13 -10.43
N VAL A 164 -6.84 14.37 -10.10
CA VAL A 164 -6.60 15.55 -10.93
C VAL A 164 -5.21 16.07 -10.56
N VAL A 165 -4.37 16.40 -11.54
CA VAL A 165 -3.08 17.05 -11.28
C VAL A 165 -3.14 18.49 -11.72
N ARG A 166 -2.67 19.41 -10.88
CA ARG A 166 -2.66 20.85 -11.13
C ARG A 166 -1.32 21.46 -10.74
N GLU A 167 -0.76 22.29 -11.63
CA GLU A 167 0.45 23.02 -11.32
C GLU A 167 0.19 24.14 -10.32
N PHE A 168 1.09 24.26 -9.34
CA PHE A 168 1.02 25.21 -8.25
C PHE A 168 2.31 26.01 -8.12
N ASP A 169 2.19 27.32 -7.99
CA ASP A 169 3.28 28.27 -7.74
C ASP A 169 3.46 28.44 -6.23
N LEU A 170 4.58 27.97 -5.69
CA LEU A 170 4.87 28.05 -4.26
C LEU A 170 5.21 29.46 -3.78
N VAL A 171 5.70 30.32 -4.68
CA VAL A 171 6.06 31.72 -4.34
C VAL A 171 4.80 32.56 -4.16
N ASN A 172 3.87 32.43 -5.11
CA ASN A 172 2.62 33.16 -5.11
C ASN A 172 1.47 32.43 -4.37
N LYS A 173 1.67 31.15 -4.04
CA LYS A 173 0.68 30.25 -3.38
C LYS A 173 -0.64 30.16 -4.15
N THR A 174 -0.54 30.01 -5.45
CA THR A 174 -1.69 29.94 -6.35
C THR A 174 -1.50 28.85 -7.39
N PHE A 175 -2.61 28.31 -7.89
CA PHE A 175 -2.56 27.49 -9.10
C PHE A 175 -2.11 28.34 -10.29
N VAL A 176 -1.26 27.76 -11.13
CA VAL A 176 -0.71 28.45 -12.31
C VAL A 176 -1.78 28.56 -13.38
N GLU A 177 -2.09 29.79 -13.79
CA GLU A 177 -2.98 30.01 -14.92
C GLU A 177 -2.36 29.48 -16.21
N ASN A 178 -3.07 28.64 -16.95
CA ASN A 178 -2.55 27.92 -18.13
C ASN A 178 -1.31 27.04 -17.82
N GLY A 179 -1.16 26.59 -16.57
CA GLY A 179 -0.16 25.62 -16.16
C GLY A 179 -0.49 24.20 -16.57
N PHE A 180 0.33 23.26 -16.17
CA PHE A 180 0.09 21.83 -16.41
C PHE A 180 -1.10 21.36 -15.58
N ASN A 181 -2.21 21.04 -16.23
CA ASN A 181 -3.44 20.56 -15.62
C ASN A 181 -3.96 19.33 -16.38
N THR A 182 -4.26 18.25 -15.66
CA THR A 182 -4.82 17.02 -16.23
C THR A 182 -6.15 16.69 -15.60
N PRO A 183 -7.09 16.07 -16.33
CA PRO A 183 -8.36 15.61 -15.77
C PRO A 183 -8.17 14.42 -14.81
N GLU A 184 -9.24 14.03 -14.09
CA GLU A 184 -9.22 12.88 -13.19
C GLU A 184 -8.88 11.60 -13.94
N SER A 185 -7.79 10.95 -13.52
CA SER A 185 -7.34 9.66 -14.03
C SER A 185 -6.38 9.01 -13.03
N LYS A 186 -6.15 7.69 -13.14
CA LYS A 186 -4.90 7.10 -12.65
C LYS A 186 -3.80 7.60 -13.56
N GLN A 187 -2.82 8.29 -13.01
CA GLN A 187 -1.82 9.01 -13.81
C GLN A 187 -0.51 9.23 -13.09
N TYR A 188 0.55 9.43 -13.87
CA TYR A 188 1.90 9.66 -13.40
C TYR A 188 2.52 10.82 -14.17
N LEU A 189 3.10 11.77 -13.46
CA LEU A 189 3.75 12.93 -14.03
C LEU A 189 5.11 13.14 -13.38
N SER A 190 6.10 13.50 -14.17
CA SER A 190 7.46 13.85 -13.73
C SER A 190 7.94 15.12 -14.41
N TRP A 191 8.62 15.97 -13.65
CA TRP A 191 9.26 17.15 -14.20
C TRP A 191 10.45 16.78 -15.10
N ILE A 192 10.65 17.53 -16.18
CA ILE A 192 11.89 17.62 -16.95
C ILE A 192 12.57 18.95 -16.62
N ASN A 193 11.82 20.05 -16.73
CA ASN A 193 12.23 21.41 -16.40
C ASN A 193 10.98 22.30 -16.22
N GLU A 194 11.16 23.60 -16.03
CA GLU A 194 10.04 24.53 -15.83
C GLU A 194 9.02 24.57 -16.99
N ASN A 195 9.42 24.21 -18.19
CA ASN A 195 8.61 24.28 -19.40
C ASN A 195 8.19 22.92 -19.95
N GLN A 196 8.64 21.83 -19.34
CA GLN A 196 8.37 20.48 -19.83
C GLN A 196 8.14 19.49 -18.69
N ILE A 197 7.17 18.61 -18.89
CA ILE A 197 6.90 17.45 -18.03
C ILE A 197 6.76 16.20 -18.90
N MET A 198 7.06 15.06 -18.32
CA MET A 198 6.59 13.76 -18.84
C MET A 198 5.25 13.44 -18.20
N VAL A 199 4.28 12.98 -18.98
CA VAL A 199 2.93 12.69 -18.52
C VAL A 199 2.42 11.36 -19.08
N ALA A 200 1.87 10.54 -18.20
CA ALA A 200 1.12 9.34 -18.51
C ALA A 200 -0.25 9.47 -17.85
N THR A 201 -1.31 9.58 -18.63
CA THR A 201 -2.68 9.78 -18.18
C THR A 201 -3.67 9.18 -19.19
N ASN A 202 -4.96 9.35 -18.96
CA ASN A 202 -5.99 9.04 -19.96
C ASN A 202 -6.02 10.13 -21.04
N PHE A 203 -5.52 9.82 -22.23
CA PHE A 203 -5.57 10.70 -23.41
C PHE A 203 -6.75 10.39 -24.33
N GLY A 204 -7.69 9.53 -23.90
CA GLY A 204 -8.83 9.09 -24.70
C GLY A 204 -8.82 7.58 -24.97
N GLU A 205 -9.67 7.15 -25.89
CA GLU A 205 -9.87 5.74 -26.23
C GLU A 205 -8.55 5.05 -26.62
N GLY A 206 -8.29 3.87 -26.06
CA GLY A 206 -7.12 3.05 -26.36
C GLY A 206 -5.81 3.50 -25.70
N THR A 207 -5.81 4.52 -24.82
CA THR A 207 -4.60 5.03 -24.15
C THR A 207 -4.39 4.49 -22.73
N MET A 208 -5.39 3.78 -22.21
CA MET A 208 -5.32 3.06 -20.94
C MET A 208 -5.21 1.56 -21.21
N ASN A 209 -4.65 0.84 -20.26
CA ASN A 209 -4.57 -0.63 -20.29
C ASN A 209 -5.81 -1.30 -19.66
N GLU A 210 -5.81 -2.63 -19.63
CA GLU A 210 -6.91 -3.43 -19.08
C GLU A 210 -7.22 -3.13 -17.60
N SER A 211 -6.20 -2.80 -16.81
CA SER A 211 -6.32 -2.49 -15.38
C SER A 211 -6.67 -1.02 -15.08
N GLY A 212 -6.91 -0.22 -16.12
CA GLY A 212 -7.22 1.21 -15.98
C GLY A 212 -6.03 2.08 -15.62
N TYR A 213 -4.80 1.65 -15.93
CA TYR A 213 -3.58 2.45 -15.83
C TYR A 213 -3.15 2.98 -17.22
N PRO A 214 -2.44 4.11 -17.29
CA PRO A 214 -1.95 4.63 -18.55
C PRO A 214 -0.91 3.70 -19.19
N LYS A 215 -0.98 3.53 -20.52
CA LYS A 215 0.02 2.79 -21.28
C LYS A 215 0.88 3.69 -22.18
N GLN A 216 0.51 4.97 -22.31
CA GLN A 216 1.25 5.94 -23.12
C GLN A 216 1.94 6.96 -22.24
N VAL A 217 3.15 7.37 -22.65
CA VAL A 217 3.89 8.48 -22.03
C VAL A 217 4.16 9.53 -23.11
N LYS A 218 3.84 10.79 -22.79
CA LYS A 218 4.12 11.97 -23.65
C LYS A 218 5.08 12.92 -22.95
N VAL A 219 5.84 13.68 -23.73
CA VAL A 219 6.54 14.89 -23.25
C VAL A 219 5.67 16.09 -23.59
N TRP A 220 5.23 16.79 -22.57
CA TRP A 220 4.33 17.94 -22.71
C TRP A 220 5.08 19.25 -22.47
N THR A 221 5.17 20.07 -23.53
CA THR A 221 5.78 21.40 -23.45
C THR A 221 4.70 22.43 -23.11
N ARG A 222 5.04 23.37 -22.25
CA ARG A 222 4.15 24.44 -21.81
C ARG A 222 3.58 25.21 -23.00
N GLY A 223 2.26 25.35 -23.02
CA GLY A 223 1.51 26.05 -24.07
C GLY A 223 1.09 25.17 -25.24
N GLU A 224 1.54 23.92 -25.31
CA GLU A 224 1.02 22.94 -26.27
C GLU A 224 -0.30 22.32 -25.78
N ASN A 225 -1.13 21.93 -26.70
CA ASN A 225 -2.33 21.15 -26.38
C ASN A 225 -1.93 19.67 -26.20
N LEU A 226 -2.17 19.12 -25.02
CA LEU A 226 -1.80 17.75 -24.68
C LEU A 226 -2.38 16.70 -25.62
N GLU A 227 -3.57 16.93 -26.20
CA GLU A 227 -4.23 16.01 -27.14
C GLU A 227 -3.46 15.87 -28.46
N ASP A 228 -2.77 16.94 -28.89
CA ASP A 228 -2.08 16.99 -30.19
C ASP A 228 -0.66 16.40 -30.13
N ILE A 229 -0.14 16.08 -28.94
CA ILE A 229 1.23 15.58 -28.74
C ILE A 229 1.28 14.08 -29.03
N SER A 230 2.23 13.65 -29.85
CA SER A 230 2.51 12.23 -30.05
C SER A 230 3.19 11.60 -28.83
N PRO A 231 2.87 10.36 -28.47
CA PRO A 231 3.56 9.69 -27.38
C PRO A 231 5.02 9.40 -27.74
N ILE A 232 5.92 9.54 -26.78
CA ILE A 232 7.30 9.05 -26.87
C ILE A 232 7.37 7.55 -26.60
N PHE A 233 6.36 7.01 -25.90
CA PHE A 233 6.20 5.60 -25.59
C PHE A 233 4.73 5.21 -25.68
N ASP A 234 4.45 4.08 -26.31
CA ASP A 234 3.11 3.47 -26.39
C ASP A 234 3.24 1.98 -26.04
N GLY A 235 2.91 1.64 -24.79
CA GLY A 235 2.97 0.29 -24.27
C GLY A 235 1.83 -0.60 -24.80
N ASP A 236 1.99 -1.90 -24.63
CA ASP A 236 0.96 -2.87 -24.97
C ASP A 236 -0.22 -2.80 -23.99
N TYR A 237 -1.45 -3.01 -24.48
CA TYR A 237 -2.68 -3.00 -23.67
C TYR A 237 -2.67 -4.02 -22.52
N THR A 238 -1.99 -5.15 -22.72
CA THR A 238 -1.88 -6.24 -21.74
C THR A 238 -0.85 -6.00 -20.66
N LYS A 239 -0.01 -4.94 -20.77
CA LYS A 239 0.98 -4.58 -19.74
C LYS A 239 0.31 -3.82 -18.59
N ILE A 240 0.93 -3.89 -17.43
CA ILE A 240 0.30 -3.38 -16.19
C ILE A 240 0.38 -1.87 -16.09
N PHE A 241 1.51 -1.26 -16.49
CA PHE A 241 1.68 0.20 -16.43
C PHE A 241 2.79 0.67 -17.37
N SER A 242 2.73 1.98 -17.71
CA SER A 242 3.85 2.73 -18.26
C SER A 242 3.88 4.08 -17.56
N PHE A 243 4.99 4.40 -16.92
CA PHE A 243 5.11 5.67 -16.21
C PHE A 243 6.44 6.37 -16.48
N PRO A 244 6.47 7.71 -16.39
CA PRO A 244 7.68 8.50 -16.56
C PRO A 244 8.71 8.16 -15.49
N PHE A 245 9.95 7.99 -15.90
CA PHE A 245 11.12 7.97 -15.03
C PHE A 245 11.84 9.30 -15.12
N ALA A 246 12.15 9.92 -13.99
CA ALA A 246 12.99 11.10 -13.92
C ALA A 246 13.86 11.04 -12.67
N SER A 247 15.15 11.22 -12.85
CA SER A 247 16.12 11.42 -11.79
C SER A 247 16.82 12.75 -12.02
N ILE A 248 16.51 13.74 -11.18
CA ILE A 248 17.04 15.12 -11.27
C ILE A 248 17.91 15.35 -10.04
N ARG A 249 19.22 15.28 -10.23
CA ARG A 249 20.19 15.29 -9.13
C ARG A 249 21.36 16.22 -9.41
N PRO A 250 22.16 16.63 -8.40
CA PRO A 250 23.35 17.45 -8.59
C PRO A 250 24.39 16.85 -9.53
N ASP A 251 24.43 15.52 -9.62
CA ASP A 251 25.40 14.75 -10.40
C ASP A 251 24.92 14.37 -11.80
N GLY A 252 23.69 14.73 -12.18
CA GLY A 252 23.15 14.53 -13.53
C GLY A 252 21.64 14.33 -13.56
N ASN A 253 21.05 14.60 -14.71
CA ASN A 253 19.62 14.43 -14.96
C ASN A 253 19.40 13.35 -16.00
N TYR A 254 18.54 12.38 -15.67
CA TYR A 254 18.18 11.27 -16.55
C TYR A 254 16.66 11.12 -16.60
N TYR A 255 16.16 10.88 -17.80
CA TYR A 255 14.73 10.78 -18.07
C TYR A 255 14.44 9.49 -18.85
N GLY A 256 13.22 9.00 -18.72
CA GLY A 256 12.87 7.78 -19.43
C GLY A 256 11.47 7.30 -19.11
N VAL A 257 11.23 6.02 -19.39
CA VAL A 257 9.97 5.34 -19.15
C VAL A 257 10.24 4.01 -18.48
N VAL A 258 9.49 3.69 -17.44
CA VAL A 258 9.41 2.34 -16.88
C VAL A 258 8.13 1.70 -17.37
N GLU A 259 8.25 0.58 -18.08
CA GLU A 259 7.15 -0.29 -18.45
C GLU A 259 7.08 -1.45 -17.46
N GLY A 260 5.90 -1.79 -16.97
CA GLY A 260 5.62 -2.98 -16.16
C GLY A 260 4.97 -4.07 -16.99
N PRO A 261 5.72 -5.04 -17.54
CA PRO A 261 5.13 -6.18 -18.25
C PRO A 261 4.16 -6.95 -17.37
N THR A 262 4.50 -7.10 -16.08
CA THR A 262 3.66 -7.67 -15.04
C THR A 262 3.83 -6.85 -13.74
N PHE A 263 3.12 -7.21 -12.66
CA PHE A 263 3.19 -6.45 -11.41
C PHE A 263 4.59 -6.46 -10.78
N PHE A 264 5.35 -7.55 -10.94
CA PHE A 264 6.69 -7.73 -10.35
C PHE A 264 7.82 -7.67 -11.38
N THR A 265 7.55 -7.19 -12.58
CA THR A 265 8.57 -7.07 -13.61
C THR A 265 8.58 -5.68 -14.20
N GLN A 266 9.78 -5.17 -14.48
CA GLN A 266 9.97 -3.83 -15.03
C GLN A 266 10.97 -3.86 -16.19
N VAL A 267 10.76 -2.95 -17.12
CA VAL A 267 11.68 -2.65 -18.21
C VAL A 267 11.95 -1.15 -18.19
N LEU A 268 13.20 -0.77 -17.99
CA LEU A 268 13.63 0.63 -18.04
C LEU A 268 14.02 1.00 -19.47
N HIS A 269 13.49 2.13 -19.93
CA HIS A 269 13.92 2.81 -21.15
C HIS A 269 14.44 4.20 -20.75
N LEU A 270 15.67 4.53 -21.10
CA LEU A 270 16.24 5.85 -20.86
C LEU A 270 16.31 6.67 -22.16
N LEU A 271 16.07 7.96 -22.02
CA LEU A 271 16.13 8.89 -23.13
C LEU A 271 17.60 9.25 -23.43
N LYS A 272 18.02 9.00 -24.67
CA LYS A 272 19.31 9.38 -25.23
C LYS A 272 19.09 10.03 -26.58
N ASP A 273 19.58 11.25 -26.78
CA ASP A 273 19.46 11.98 -28.05
C ASP A 273 18.02 11.99 -28.62
N GLU A 274 17.00 12.22 -27.74
CA GLU A 274 15.55 12.20 -28.03
C GLU A 274 14.95 10.83 -28.35
N GLU A 275 15.73 9.75 -28.31
CA GLU A 275 15.24 8.37 -28.51
C GLU A 275 15.28 7.59 -27.20
N LEU A 276 14.29 6.68 -27.02
CA LEU A 276 14.25 5.77 -25.88
C LEU A 276 15.11 4.54 -26.14
N VAL A 277 16.13 4.35 -25.32
CA VAL A 277 17.00 3.18 -25.32
C VAL A 277 16.54 2.22 -24.24
N LYS A 278 16.14 1.01 -24.61
CA LYS A 278 15.83 -0.06 -23.65
C LYS A 278 17.12 -0.49 -22.96
N ILE A 279 17.12 -0.47 -21.63
CA ILE A 279 18.30 -0.86 -20.83
C ILE A 279 18.26 -2.37 -20.56
N ASP A 280 19.41 -3.05 -20.74
CA ASP A 280 19.58 -4.48 -20.51
C ASP A 280 19.75 -4.82 -19.03
N LEU A 281 18.60 -4.77 -18.29
CA LEU A 281 18.49 -5.16 -16.89
C LEU A 281 17.61 -6.40 -16.77
N PRO A 282 17.68 -7.15 -15.64
CA PRO A 282 16.79 -8.28 -15.39
C PRO A 282 15.34 -7.77 -15.27
N LEU A 283 14.37 -8.64 -15.46
CA LEU A 283 12.96 -8.22 -15.41
C LEU A 283 12.46 -8.00 -13.97
N LYS A 284 12.92 -8.83 -13.02
CA LYS A 284 12.55 -8.70 -11.61
C LYS A 284 13.57 -7.82 -10.89
N MET A 285 13.39 -6.53 -11.02
CA MET A 285 14.23 -5.50 -10.40
C MET A 285 13.42 -4.25 -10.12
N ASP A 286 14.00 -3.36 -9.32
CA ASP A 286 13.48 -2.00 -9.14
C ASP A 286 14.62 -0.99 -9.26
N VAL A 287 14.37 0.14 -9.94
CA VAL A 287 15.34 1.22 -10.11
C VAL A 287 15.03 2.35 -9.14
N SER A 288 15.89 2.50 -8.13
CA SER A 288 15.74 3.54 -7.11
C SER A 288 16.09 4.95 -7.61
N GLY A 289 16.77 5.05 -8.76
CA GLY A 289 17.23 6.31 -9.34
C GLY A 289 18.66 6.24 -9.87
N THR A 290 19.30 7.41 -9.98
CA THR A 290 20.71 7.50 -10.38
C THR A 290 21.57 8.03 -9.24
N PHE A 291 22.83 7.67 -9.21
CA PHE A 291 23.78 8.14 -8.20
C PHE A 291 25.22 8.06 -8.74
N LYS A 292 25.90 9.21 -8.80
CA LYS A 292 27.30 9.34 -9.24
C LYS A 292 27.60 8.58 -10.53
N GLY A 293 26.74 8.78 -11.55
CA GLY A 293 26.91 8.18 -12.88
C GLY A 293 26.48 6.72 -12.99
N SER A 294 25.77 6.18 -12.02
CA SER A 294 25.25 4.81 -12.02
C SER A 294 23.75 4.76 -11.80
N LEU A 295 23.06 3.78 -12.41
CA LEU A 295 21.71 3.35 -12.01
C LEU A 295 21.82 2.54 -10.74
N ILE A 296 20.96 2.81 -9.76
CA ILE A 296 20.88 2.06 -8.51
C ILE A 296 19.72 1.08 -8.61
N VAL A 297 20.06 -0.21 -8.65
CA VAL A 297 19.13 -1.29 -9.01
C VAL A 297 19.05 -2.32 -7.89
N SER A 298 17.84 -2.56 -7.42
CA SER A 298 17.50 -3.68 -6.51
C SER A 298 17.12 -4.90 -7.33
N LEU A 299 17.64 -6.07 -6.98
CA LEU A 299 17.43 -7.32 -7.70
C LEU A 299 16.44 -8.22 -6.96
N ASP A 300 15.34 -8.61 -7.60
CA ASP A 300 14.40 -9.61 -7.08
C ASP A 300 14.58 -11.00 -7.72
N GLU A 301 15.57 -11.13 -8.60
CA GLU A 301 16.05 -12.40 -9.16
C GLU A 301 17.58 -12.44 -9.18
N ASP A 302 18.14 -13.63 -9.35
CA ASP A 302 19.60 -13.78 -9.51
C ASP A 302 20.01 -13.24 -10.90
N TRP A 303 21.02 -12.36 -10.94
CA TRP A 303 21.48 -11.72 -12.19
C TRP A 303 23.00 -11.58 -12.24
N ARG A 304 23.65 -12.04 -13.32
CA ARG A 304 25.11 -11.94 -13.56
C ARG A 304 25.99 -12.28 -12.34
N GLY A 305 25.57 -13.29 -11.55
CA GLY A 305 26.30 -13.73 -10.35
C GLY A 305 25.91 -12.99 -9.06
N TYR A 306 25.12 -11.94 -9.13
CA TYR A 306 24.53 -11.30 -7.94
C TYR A 306 23.24 -12.01 -7.55
N VAL A 307 23.07 -12.27 -6.26
CA VAL A 307 21.90 -13.01 -5.75
C VAL A 307 20.68 -12.10 -5.59
N SER A 308 19.48 -12.67 -5.73
CA SER A 308 18.22 -12.01 -5.44
C SER A 308 18.23 -11.36 -4.04
N GLY A 309 17.78 -10.10 -3.94
CA GLY A 309 17.86 -9.25 -2.75
C GLY A 309 19.10 -8.35 -2.70
N SER A 310 20.00 -8.42 -3.69
CA SER A 310 21.16 -7.54 -3.79
C SER A 310 20.78 -6.13 -4.29
N LEU A 311 21.57 -5.14 -3.88
CA LEU A 311 21.59 -3.79 -4.46
C LEU A 311 22.87 -3.61 -5.26
N VAL A 312 22.74 -3.19 -6.50
CA VAL A 312 23.88 -2.97 -7.41
C VAL A 312 23.84 -1.56 -8.01
N ALA A 313 25.03 -1.03 -8.34
CA ALA A 313 25.19 0.16 -9.15
C ALA A 313 25.63 -0.25 -10.56
N VAL A 314 24.89 0.18 -11.58
CA VAL A 314 25.15 -0.12 -12.98
C VAL A 314 25.60 1.16 -13.70
N ASN A 315 26.75 1.17 -14.34
CA ASN A 315 27.26 2.34 -15.06
C ASN A 315 26.24 2.79 -16.12
N ILE A 316 25.87 4.07 -16.10
CA ILE A 316 24.79 4.61 -16.95
C ILE A 316 25.24 4.76 -18.42
N GLU A 317 26.49 5.14 -18.66
CA GLU A 317 27.03 5.30 -20.02
C GLU A 317 27.10 3.94 -20.73
N ASP A 318 27.58 2.90 -20.05
CA ASP A 318 27.60 1.54 -20.59
C ASP A 318 26.18 1.03 -20.84
N ALA A 319 25.24 1.35 -19.95
CA ALA A 319 23.84 1.00 -20.09
C ALA A 319 23.18 1.67 -21.30
N LEU A 320 23.41 2.97 -21.51
CA LEU A 320 22.92 3.74 -22.65
C LEU A 320 23.58 3.31 -23.98
N ASN A 321 24.80 2.80 -23.94
CA ASN A 321 25.49 2.26 -25.11
C ASN A 321 25.16 0.80 -25.38
N GLN A 322 24.37 0.15 -24.52
CA GLN A 322 24.05 -1.30 -24.56
C GLN A 322 25.31 -2.20 -24.45
N GLU A 323 26.29 -1.76 -23.66
CA GLU A 323 27.59 -2.40 -23.46
C GLU A 323 27.80 -2.87 -22.00
N ILE A 324 26.69 -3.15 -21.25
CA ILE A 324 26.79 -3.61 -19.86
C ILE A 324 27.62 -4.91 -19.79
N SER A 325 28.74 -4.83 -19.09
CA SER A 325 29.63 -5.94 -18.77
C SER A 325 29.68 -6.16 -17.25
N ASP A 326 30.41 -7.19 -16.81
CA ASP A 326 30.60 -7.41 -15.37
C ASP A 326 31.37 -6.25 -14.69
N ASP A 327 32.28 -5.57 -15.44
CA ASP A 327 33.01 -4.40 -14.96
C ASP A 327 32.12 -3.13 -14.86
N SER A 328 30.96 -3.14 -15.52
CA SER A 328 29.96 -2.06 -15.44
C SER A 328 29.12 -2.10 -14.18
N ILE A 329 29.24 -3.17 -13.36
CA ILE A 329 28.34 -3.45 -12.23
C ILE A 329 29.13 -3.52 -10.93
N GLU A 330 28.72 -2.73 -9.95
CA GLU A 330 29.31 -2.72 -8.61
C GLU A 330 28.27 -3.22 -7.58
N LEU A 331 28.67 -4.13 -6.68
CA LEU A 331 27.83 -4.56 -5.56
C LEU A 331 27.85 -3.48 -4.46
N ILE A 332 26.66 -3.02 -4.06
CA ILE A 332 26.48 -2.12 -2.92
C ILE A 332 26.11 -2.94 -1.68
N PHE A 333 25.06 -3.75 -1.76
CA PHE A 333 24.57 -4.57 -0.65
C PHE A 333 24.28 -5.99 -1.11
N ALA A 334 24.60 -6.97 -0.26
CA ALA A 334 24.17 -8.36 -0.44
C ALA A 334 23.34 -8.84 0.75
N PRO A 335 22.23 -9.57 0.51
CA PRO A 335 21.45 -10.16 1.59
C PRO A 335 22.20 -11.27 2.30
N THR A 336 21.79 -11.59 3.53
CA THR A 336 22.25 -12.78 4.26
C THR A 336 21.03 -13.64 4.62
N GLU A 337 21.22 -14.75 5.36
CA GLU A 337 20.12 -15.60 5.82
C GLU A 337 19.12 -14.84 6.74
N LYS A 338 19.52 -13.72 7.34
CA LYS A 338 18.72 -12.96 8.31
C LYS A 338 18.56 -11.48 7.96
N ARG A 339 19.39 -10.96 7.04
CA ARG A 339 19.43 -9.54 6.71
C ARG A 339 18.99 -9.31 5.28
N PHE A 340 17.85 -8.61 5.13
CA PHE A 340 17.20 -8.34 3.84
C PHE A 340 16.87 -6.87 3.68
N MET A 341 17.06 -6.36 2.48
CA MET A 341 16.72 -4.99 2.11
C MET A 341 15.20 -4.80 2.06
N GLN A 342 14.75 -3.64 2.59
CA GLN A 342 13.36 -3.20 2.54
C GLN A 342 13.16 -1.95 1.68
N GLY A 343 14.19 -1.18 1.47
CA GLY A 343 14.12 0.02 0.66
C GLY A 343 15.45 0.74 0.58
N VAL A 344 15.57 1.58 -0.43
CA VAL A 344 16.74 2.40 -0.73
C VAL A 344 16.33 3.86 -0.74
N SER A 345 17.17 4.71 -0.18
CA SER A 345 17.02 6.17 -0.24
C SER A 345 18.35 6.80 -0.67
N LEU A 346 18.28 7.66 -1.66
CA LEU A 346 19.45 8.33 -2.22
C LEU A 346 19.60 9.70 -1.57
N GLY A 347 20.67 9.89 -0.82
CA GLY A 347 21.09 11.21 -0.35
C GLY A 347 21.97 11.90 -1.39
N LYS A 348 22.51 13.06 -1.07
CA LYS A 348 23.41 13.81 -1.94
C LYS A 348 24.70 13.04 -2.22
N ASP A 349 25.36 12.55 -1.18
CA ASP A 349 26.67 11.90 -1.27
C ASP A 349 26.71 10.45 -0.80
N GLU A 350 25.63 9.93 -0.25
CA GLU A 350 25.52 8.59 0.32
C GLU A 350 24.20 7.89 -0.09
N ILE A 351 24.25 6.57 -0.09
CA ILE A 351 23.07 5.70 -0.28
C ILE A 351 22.70 5.11 1.08
N TYR A 352 21.44 5.18 1.42
CA TYR A 352 20.88 4.60 2.63
C TYR A 352 20.02 3.40 2.30
N VAL A 353 20.20 2.31 3.02
CA VAL A 353 19.47 1.07 2.82
C VAL A 353 18.77 0.68 4.12
N ASN A 354 17.44 0.67 4.08
CA ASN A 354 16.65 0.09 5.16
C ASN A 354 16.73 -1.43 5.06
N VAL A 355 17.08 -2.09 6.14
CA VAL A 355 17.16 -3.56 6.19
C VAL A 355 16.38 -4.10 7.37
N LEU A 356 15.84 -5.29 7.24
CA LEU A 356 15.40 -6.12 8.35
C LEU A 356 16.49 -7.13 8.66
N ASP A 357 16.96 -7.15 9.89
CA ASP A 357 17.87 -8.15 10.43
C ASP A 357 17.09 -8.99 11.46
N ASN A 358 16.66 -10.17 11.05
CA ASN A 358 15.72 -11.01 11.81
C ASN A 358 14.46 -10.22 12.23
N ILE A 359 13.87 -9.52 11.29
CA ILE A 359 12.68 -8.65 11.39
C ILE A 359 12.89 -7.38 12.26
N ASN A 360 14.08 -7.14 12.78
CA ASN A 360 14.43 -5.88 13.43
C ASN A 360 14.95 -4.87 12.40
N GLY A 361 14.43 -3.66 12.45
CA GLY A 361 14.81 -2.60 11.53
C GLY A 361 16.22 -2.07 11.80
N LYS A 362 17.00 -1.90 10.74
CA LYS A 362 18.29 -1.22 10.74
C LYS A 362 18.40 -0.32 9.51
N ILE A 363 19.23 0.70 9.60
CA ILE A 363 19.61 1.52 8.45
C ILE A 363 21.12 1.40 8.25
N LEU A 364 21.50 0.97 7.07
CA LEU A 364 22.87 0.96 6.60
C LEU A 364 23.09 2.18 5.72
N HIS A 365 24.30 2.75 5.74
CA HIS A 365 24.68 3.75 4.76
C HIS A 365 25.94 3.32 4.02
N PHE A 366 26.00 3.68 2.74
CA PHE A 366 27.05 3.32 1.82
C PHE A 366 27.64 4.59 1.22
N GLU A 367 28.94 4.73 1.38
CA GLU A 367 29.74 5.79 0.79
C GLU A 367 30.64 5.21 -0.30
N LYS A 368 30.71 5.84 -1.47
CA LYS A 368 31.63 5.42 -2.54
C LYS A 368 33.02 6.00 -2.28
N VAL A 369 33.99 5.14 -1.98
CA VAL A 369 35.40 5.50 -1.74
C VAL A 369 36.27 4.89 -2.84
N GLY A 370 36.63 5.68 -3.82
CA GLY A 370 37.29 5.20 -5.03
C GLY A 370 36.37 4.27 -5.84
N LEU A 371 36.77 3.04 -6.04
CA LEU A 371 36.00 1.99 -6.73
C LEU A 371 35.19 1.08 -5.78
N ASN A 372 35.22 1.33 -4.48
CA ASN A 372 34.59 0.47 -3.50
C ASN A 372 33.47 1.20 -2.74
N TRP A 373 32.45 0.44 -2.35
CA TRP A 373 31.43 0.89 -1.44
C TRP A 373 31.79 0.52 0.00
N ARG A 374 31.78 1.52 0.89
CA ARG A 374 32.03 1.33 2.31
C ARG A 374 30.69 1.31 3.05
N GLU A 375 30.35 0.16 3.63
CA GLU A 375 29.18 -0.02 4.48
C GLU A 375 29.48 0.50 5.90
N SER A 376 28.52 1.18 6.50
CA SER A 376 28.47 1.51 7.91
C SER A 376 27.02 1.41 8.40
N GLU A 377 26.82 1.06 9.68
CA GLU A 377 25.49 1.01 10.28
C GLU A 377 25.22 2.33 11.01
N ILE A 378 24.04 2.92 10.79
CA ILE A 378 23.54 4.01 11.60
C ILE A 378 23.26 3.48 13.00
N ARG A 379 23.52 4.29 14.02
CA ARG A 379 23.29 3.98 15.43
C ARG A 379 22.03 3.17 15.65
N SER A 380 22.15 2.04 16.36
CA SER A 380 21.02 1.22 16.78
C SER A 380 20.10 1.97 17.75
N PHE A 381 18.79 1.85 17.53
CA PHE A 381 17.72 2.39 18.40
C PHE A 381 17.01 1.28 19.18
N GLY A 382 17.66 0.16 19.44
CA GLY A 382 17.08 -1.00 20.11
C GLY A 382 16.26 -1.90 19.17
N ASN A 383 15.24 -2.57 19.71
CA ASN A 383 14.33 -3.44 18.93
C ASN A 383 13.21 -2.62 18.28
N ALA A 384 13.57 -1.62 17.51
CA ALA A 384 12.61 -0.75 16.83
C ALA A 384 12.58 -1.02 15.33
N ALA A 385 11.43 -0.81 14.71
CA ALA A 385 11.35 -0.61 13.28
C ALA A 385 11.93 0.77 12.96
N LEU A 386 12.86 0.82 12.03
CA LEU A 386 13.48 2.06 11.57
C LEU A 386 13.06 2.35 10.14
N SER A 387 12.78 3.61 9.86
CA SER A 387 12.53 4.06 8.49
C SER A 387 13.10 5.45 8.26
N ILE A 388 13.57 5.70 7.04
CA ILE A 388 13.92 7.05 6.61
C ILE A 388 12.62 7.78 6.35
N SER A 389 12.32 8.78 7.19
CA SER A 389 11.09 9.58 7.08
C SER A 389 11.21 10.63 6.00
N SER A 390 12.41 11.16 5.80
CA SER A 390 12.71 12.11 4.74
C SER A 390 14.21 12.27 4.54
N ILE A 391 14.61 12.49 3.32
CA ILE A 391 15.96 12.82 2.88
C ILE A 391 15.86 13.75 1.66
N ASP A 392 16.81 14.64 1.50
CA ASP A 392 16.93 15.46 0.29
C ASP A 392 18.15 15.00 -0.53
N GLU A 393 17.98 14.86 -1.83
CA GLU A 393 19.05 14.51 -2.76
C GLU A 393 20.03 15.67 -3.05
N TRP A 394 19.70 16.86 -2.58
CA TRP A 394 20.45 18.09 -2.81
C TRP A 394 21.23 18.59 -1.59
N ASP A 395 20.92 18.06 -0.40
CA ASP A 395 21.61 18.39 0.85
C ASP A 395 21.81 17.14 1.75
N GLU A 396 22.41 17.34 2.94
CA GLU A 396 22.77 16.26 3.86
C GLU A 396 21.72 16.05 4.98
N HIS A 397 20.51 16.63 4.84
CA HIS A 397 19.49 16.49 5.87
C HIS A 397 18.81 15.11 5.81
N LEU A 398 18.82 14.41 6.94
CA LEU A 398 18.25 13.08 7.10
C LEU A 398 17.32 13.03 8.31
N PHE A 399 16.12 12.54 8.10
CA PHE A 399 15.13 12.31 9.14
C PHE A 399 14.80 10.82 9.24
N ILE A 400 14.90 10.26 10.45
CA ILE A 400 14.63 8.84 10.71
C ILE A 400 13.51 8.74 11.73
N SER A 401 12.52 7.91 11.48
CA SER A 401 11.56 7.46 12.49
C SER A 401 11.97 6.12 13.07
N ALA A 402 11.78 5.99 14.39
CA ALA A 402 11.95 4.76 15.13
C ALA A 402 10.68 4.49 15.93
N GLU A 403 10.17 3.28 15.87
CA GLU A 403 8.98 2.87 16.61
C GLU A 403 9.01 1.39 16.98
N SER A 404 8.32 1.05 18.08
CA SER A 404 8.07 -0.33 18.46
C SER A 404 6.59 -0.51 18.84
N PHE A 405 6.17 -1.71 19.19
CA PHE A 405 4.79 -1.92 19.62
C PHE A 405 4.41 -1.13 20.85
N THR A 406 5.35 -0.94 21.77
CA THR A 406 5.12 -0.35 23.09
C THR A 406 5.79 0.99 23.31
N GLU A 407 6.82 1.32 22.54
CA GLU A 407 7.49 2.61 22.64
C GLU A 407 6.94 3.58 21.60
N PRO A 408 6.60 4.83 21.99
CA PRO A 408 6.06 5.81 21.07
C PRO A 408 7.01 6.12 19.92
N THR A 409 6.45 6.29 18.76
CA THR A 409 7.20 6.72 17.57
C THR A 409 7.99 7.99 17.89
N SER A 410 9.26 7.96 17.56
CA SER A 410 10.19 9.07 17.75
C SER A 410 10.83 9.44 16.40
N LEU A 411 10.99 10.75 16.18
CA LEU A 411 11.65 11.29 15.00
C LEU A 411 13.02 11.83 15.37
N TYR A 412 14.02 11.39 14.65
CA TYR A 412 15.42 11.81 14.79
C TYR A 412 15.83 12.58 13.54
N TYR A 413 16.70 13.56 13.76
CA TYR A 413 17.31 14.37 12.73
C TYR A 413 18.83 14.20 12.76
N SER A 414 19.44 14.17 11.60
CA SER A 414 20.89 14.25 11.41
C SER A 414 21.20 15.22 10.27
N ASP A 415 22.29 15.95 10.44
CA ASP A 415 22.91 16.77 9.40
C ASP A 415 24.24 16.15 8.94
N GLU A 416 25.04 16.92 8.22
CA GLU A 416 26.36 16.52 7.74
C GLU A 416 27.32 15.96 8.80
N ASN A 417 27.10 16.32 10.10
CA ASN A 417 27.91 15.79 11.21
C ASN A 417 27.51 14.37 11.63
N LYS A 418 26.38 13.84 11.13
CA LYS A 418 25.86 12.49 11.37
C LYS A 418 25.54 12.17 12.83
N ASP A 419 25.33 13.20 13.65
CA ASP A 419 24.82 13.05 15.01
C ASP A 419 23.30 13.01 15.00
N PHE A 420 22.72 11.89 15.43
CA PHE A 420 21.27 11.72 15.49
C PHE A 420 20.68 12.29 16.76
N VAL A 421 19.93 13.37 16.63
CA VAL A 421 19.24 14.05 17.72
C VAL A 421 17.74 13.76 17.65
N LYS A 422 17.13 13.27 18.73
CA LYS A 422 15.68 13.13 18.81
C LYS A 422 15.05 14.53 18.86
N ILE A 423 14.22 14.82 17.86
CA ILE A 423 13.58 16.14 17.71
C ILE A 423 12.09 16.11 18.07
N LYS A 424 11.42 14.97 17.90
CA LYS A 424 10.01 14.78 18.23
C LYS A 424 9.75 13.38 18.73
N SER A 425 8.71 13.23 19.53
CA SER A 425 8.18 11.94 19.96
C SER A 425 6.68 12.05 20.17
N LEU A 426 5.95 11.00 19.87
CA LEU A 426 4.58 10.86 20.38
C LEU A 426 4.61 10.78 21.91
N LYS A 427 3.54 11.24 22.55
CA LYS A 427 3.34 10.99 23.96
C LYS A 427 2.99 9.52 24.20
N GLU A 428 3.46 8.98 25.30
CA GLU A 428 3.03 7.66 25.76
C GLU A 428 1.51 7.65 25.96
N LYS A 429 0.83 6.71 25.32
CA LYS A 429 -0.62 6.52 25.44
C LYS A 429 -0.99 5.48 26.47
N PHE A 430 -0.03 4.64 26.87
CA PHE A 430 -0.15 3.60 27.88
C PHE A 430 1.21 3.38 28.53
N ASP A 431 1.23 2.74 29.69
CA ASP A 431 2.49 2.38 30.38
C ASP A 431 3.14 1.17 29.69
N PRO A 432 4.27 1.35 28.98
CA PRO A 432 4.94 0.27 28.24
C PRO A 432 5.41 -0.87 29.15
N LYS A 433 5.65 -0.61 30.43
CA LYS A 433 6.11 -1.62 31.40
C LYS A 433 5.05 -2.67 31.75
N LYS A 434 3.78 -2.40 31.42
CA LYS A 434 2.70 -3.37 31.58
C LYS A 434 2.71 -4.47 30.52
N TYR A 435 3.44 -4.29 29.42
CA TYR A 435 3.40 -5.17 28.27
C TYR A 435 4.76 -5.73 27.95
N MET A 436 4.74 -6.95 27.44
CA MET A 436 5.90 -7.64 26.88
C MET A 436 5.66 -7.89 25.38
N VAL A 437 6.73 -7.83 24.64
CA VAL A 437 6.78 -8.15 23.21
C VAL A 437 7.68 -9.36 23.04
N GLU A 438 7.15 -10.43 22.47
CA GLU A 438 7.89 -11.66 22.20
C GLU A 438 7.88 -11.94 20.71
N GLN A 439 9.03 -12.31 20.15
CA GLN A 439 9.12 -12.92 18.83
C GLN A 439 9.16 -14.42 18.98
N LEU A 440 8.14 -15.10 18.47
CA LEU A 440 7.91 -16.54 18.60
C LEU A 440 7.82 -17.19 17.22
N TYR A 441 7.74 -18.51 17.19
CA TYR A 441 7.68 -19.26 15.94
C TYR A 441 6.58 -20.33 16.00
N ALA A 442 5.84 -20.47 14.89
CA ALA A 442 4.93 -21.58 14.63
C ALA A 442 5.50 -22.46 13.52
N THR A 443 5.20 -23.74 13.54
CA THR A 443 5.62 -24.67 12.49
C THR A 443 4.50 -24.84 11.48
N SER A 444 4.71 -24.39 10.25
CA SER A 444 3.76 -24.53 9.14
C SER A 444 3.60 -25.99 8.71
N ALA A 445 2.57 -26.26 7.91
CA ALA A 445 2.24 -27.61 7.43
C ALA A 445 3.39 -28.31 6.67
N ASP A 446 4.24 -27.53 6.02
CA ASP A 446 5.43 -28.03 5.31
C ASP A 446 6.73 -28.05 6.15
N GLY A 447 6.63 -27.74 7.45
CA GLY A 447 7.76 -27.69 8.38
C GLY A 447 8.48 -26.36 8.49
N THR A 448 8.10 -25.37 7.68
CA THR A 448 8.71 -24.03 7.72
C THR A 448 8.39 -23.34 9.06
N GLN A 449 9.41 -22.71 9.65
CA GLN A 449 9.25 -21.93 10.89
C GLN A 449 8.74 -20.54 10.54
N ILE A 450 7.53 -20.23 11.02
CA ILE A 450 6.85 -18.97 10.75
C ILE A 450 6.99 -18.05 11.97
N PRO A 451 7.72 -16.95 11.86
CA PRO A 451 7.84 -16.01 12.97
C PRO A 451 6.53 -15.23 13.16
N TYR A 452 6.27 -14.87 14.40
CA TYR A 452 5.21 -13.95 14.76
C TYR A 452 5.58 -13.15 16.00
N PHE A 453 5.08 -11.92 16.09
CA PHE A 453 5.17 -11.11 17.29
C PHE A 453 3.91 -11.28 18.13
N GLN A 454 4.09 -11.41 19.43
CA GLN A 454 3.02 -11.40 20.42
C GLN A 454 3.21 -10.23 21.37
N VAL A 455 2.19 -9.40 21.53
CA VAL A 455 2.15 -8.32 22.52
C VAL A 455 1.08 -8.66 23.55
N SER A 456 1.46 -8.77 24.81
CA SER A 456 0.58 -9.19 25.88
C SER A 456 0.95 -8.49 27.20
N ASN A 457 0.01 -8.48 28.16
CA ASN A 457 0.30 -7.99 29.50
C ASN A 457 1.35 -8.88 30.17
N VAL A 458 2.31 -8.28 30.91
CA VAL A 458 3.36 -9.02 31.64
C VAL A 458 2.81 -9.98 32.70
N SER A 459 1.58 -9.74 33.18
CA SER A 459 0.87 -10.60 34.13
C SER A 459 -0.08 -11.62 33.47
N MET A 460 -0.07 -11.72 32.13
CA MET A 460 -0.94 -12.65 31.41
C MET A 460 -0.68 -14.10 31.83
N GLU A 461 -1.74 -14.81 32.18
CA GLU A 461 -1.68 -16.24 32.44
C GLU A 461 -2.02 -17.04 31.19
N LYS A 462 -1.30 -18.13 30.94
CA LYS A 462 -1.57 -19.07 29.84
C LYS A 462 -2.71 -20.02 30.25
N ASN A 463 -3.93 -19.52 30.26
CA ASN A 463 -5.13 -20.21 30.72
C ASN A 463 -6.14 -20.53 29.59
N SER A 464 -5.75 -20.31 28.31
CA SER A 464 -6.55 -20.52 27.10
C SER A 464 -7.79 -19.60 26.97
N ASN A 465 -7.90 -18.55 27.80
CA ASN A 465 -9.06 -17.65 27.79
C ASN A 465 -8.70 -16.19 27.43
N ASN A 466 -7.45 -15.92 27.04
CA ASN A 466 -7.08 -14.54 26.72
C ASN A 466 -7.67 -14.15 25.35
N PRO A 467 -8.44 -13.05 25.27
CA PRO A 467 -8.91 -12.50 24.01
C PRO A 467 -7.73 -12.16 23.11
N THR A 468 -7.67 -12.77 21.95
CA THR A 468 -6.48 -12.66 21.08
C THR A 468 -6.90 -12.23 19.68
N LEU A 469 -6.26 -11.18 19.17
CA LEU A 469 -6.41 -10.71 17.80
C LEU A 469 -5.14 -11.02 17.01
N LEU A 470 -5.26 -11.91 16.02
CA LEU A 470 -4.20 -12.28 15.09
C LEU A 470 -4.36 -11.48 13.79
N TYR A 471 -3.33 -10.74 13.41
CA TYR A 471 -3.24 -9.94 12.19
C TYR A 471 -2.25 -10.54 11.19
N GLY A 472 -2.59 -10.50 9.91
CA GLY A 472 -1.69 -10.91 8.83
C GLY A 472 -2.01 -10.22 7.50
N TYR A 473 -1.02 -10.27 6.58
CA TYR A 473 -1.16 -9.77 5.22
C TYR A 473 -0.72 -10.81 4.18
N GLY A 474 0.55 -11.18 4.14
CA GLY A 474 1.10 -12.31 3.38
C GLY A 474 0.96 -12.19 1.87
N GLY A 475 1.37 -11.10 1.27
CA GLY A 475 1.38 -10.91 -0.18
C GLY A 475 2.15 -9.67 -0.62
N PHE A 476 2.39 -9.56 -1.93
CA PHE A 476 2.98 -8.38 -2.56
C PHE A 476 4.33 -7.95 -1.98
N GLN A 477 5.08 -8.88 -1.39
CA GLN A 477 6.38 -8.61 -0.76
C GLN A 477 6.32 -7.55 0.36
N ILE A 478 5.12 -7.29 0.94
CA ILE A 478 4.93 -6.30 1.99
C ILE A 478 5.28 -6.91 3.35
N PRO A 479 6.32 -6.42 4.05
CA PRO A 479 6.68 -6.90 5.37
C PRO A 479 5.76 -6.30 6.44
N LEU A 480 5.44 -7.08 7.46
CA LEU A 480 4.80 -6.61 8.67
C LEU A 480 5.85 -6.38 9.75
N THR A 481 6.09 -5.12 10.08
CA THR A 481 7.08 -4.68 11.07
C THR A 481 6.40 -4.14 12.33
N PRO A 482 7.10 -4.07 13.48
CA PRO A 482 6.59 -3.41 14.68
C PRO A 482 6.13 -1.98 14.40
N SER A 483 4.97 -1.59 14.93
CA SER A 483 4.46 -0.22 14.93
C SER A 483 3.80 0.12 16.26
N TYR A 484 3.82 1.40 16.63
CA TYR A 484 3.27 1.83 17.92
C TYR A 484 1.75 1.64 17.98
N LEU A 485 1.31 0.85 18.95
CA LEU A 485 -0.09 0.45 19.07
C LEU A 485 -1.03 1.57 19.56
N GLY A 486 -0.49 2.62 20.22
CA GLY A 486 -1.25 3.83 20.57
C GLY A 486 -2.59 3.56 21.26
N SER A 487 -3.65 4.16 20.71
CA SER A 487 -5.02 3.99 21.19
C SER A 487 -5.56 2.58 21.05
N PHE A 488 -5.12 1.82 20.07
CA PHE A 488 -5.50 0.40 19.97
C PHE A 488 -5.04 -0.39 21.19
N ALA A 489 -3.83 -0.10 21.72
CA ALA A 489 -3.36 -0.73 22.95
C ALA A 489 -4.27 -0.43 24.15
N ARG A 490 -4.70 0.83 24.30
CA ARG A 490 -5.63 1.22 25.36
C ARG A 490 -6.97 0.48 25.24
N GLN A 491 -7.53 0.42 24.04
CA GLN A 491 -8.83 -0.19 23.80
C GLN A 491 -8.80 -1.71 23.81
N TRP A 492 -7.65 -2.33 23.55
CA TRP A 492 -7.52 -3.78 23.41
C TRP A 492 -6.65 -4.39 24.52
N LEU A 493 -5.37 -3.99 24.64
CA LEU A 493 -4.45 -4.57 25.61
C LEU A 493 -4.80 -4.24 27.06
N ASP A 494 -5.26 -3.01 27.38
CA ASP A 494 -5.68 -2.63 28.73
C ASP A 494 -6.95 -3.38 29.17
N ASN A 495 -7.74 -3.92 28.23
CA ASN A 495 -8.89 -4.78 28.47
C ASN A 495 -8.52 -6.29 28.50
N GLY A 496 -7.22 -6.61 28.61
CA GLY A 496 -6.75 -8.00 28.71
C GLY A 496 -6.53 -8.70 27.37
N GLY A 497 -6.67 -7.99 26.27
CA GLY A 497 -6.43 -8.55 24.93
C GLY A 497 -4.96 -8.84 24.66
N VAL A 498 -4.70 -9.82 23.81
CA VAL A 498 -3.40 -10.15 23.21
C VAL A 498 -3.43 -9.74 21.75
N TYR A 499 -2.35 -9.12 21.26
CA TYR A 499 -2.21 -8.74 19.87
C TYR A 499 -1.07 -9.52 19.23
N VAL A 500 -1.34 -10.13 18.08
CA VAL A 500 -0.38 -10.99 17.38
C VAL A 500 -0.26 -10.55 15.93
N ILE A 501 0.97 -10.43 15.43
CA ILE A 501 1.28 -10.18 14.02
C ILE A 501 2.02 -11.39 13.47
N ALA A 502 1.47 -12.02 12.43
CA ALA A 502 2.09 -13.16 11.76
C ALA A 502 2.92 -12.72 10.55
N ASN A 503 4.19 -13.06 10.53
CA ASN A 503 5.16 -12.76 9.46
C ASN A 503 5.21 -13.92 8.46
N ILE A 504 4.10 -14.12 7.74
CA ILE A 504 3.88 -15.28 6.87
C ILE A 504 4.51 -15.12 5.49
N ARG A 505 4.73 -16.24 4.80
CA ARG A 505 5.20 -16.23 3.41
C ARG A 505 4.23 -15.45 2.51
N GLY A 506 4.77 -14.86 1.45
CA GLY A 506 4.08 -13.88 0.63
C GLY A 506 4.38 -12.43 1.04
N GLY A 507 4.77 -12.20 2.31
CA GLY A 507 5.33 -10.93 2.78
C GLY A 507 6.78 -10.72 2.37
N GLY A 508 7.39 -9.59 2.81
CA GLY A 508 8.76 -9.19 2.46
C GLY A 508 9.79 -9.37 3.58
N GLU A 509 9.42 -9.96 4.71
CA GLU A 509 10.23 -10.00 5.93
C GLU A 509 11.60 -10.66 5.74
N PHE A 510 11.67 -11.66 4.86
CA PHE A 510 12.89 -12.38 4.49
C PHE A 510 13.24 -12.25 2.99
N GLY A 511 12.91 -11.09 2.42
CA GLY A 511 13.24 -10.71 1.04
C GLY A 511 12.41 -11.40 -0.04
N PRO A 512 12.84 -11.27 -1.32
CA PRO A 512 12.05 -11.71 -2.47
C PRO A 512 11.70 -13.20 -2.47
N LYS A 513 12.59 -14.07 -1.96
CA LYS A 513 12.34 -15.52 -1.90
C LYS A 513 11.23 -15.90 -0.92
N TRP A 514 11.03 -15.12 0.14
CA TRP A 514 9.94 -15.32 1.09
C TRP A 514 8.58 -15.01 0.46
N HIS A 515 8.52 -13.94 -0.32
CA HIS A 515 7.37 -13.60 -1.14
C HIS A 515 7.09 -14.65 -2.20
N GLN A 516 8.09 -14.98 -3.02
CA GLN A 516 7.95 -15.91 -4.13
C GLN A 516 7.56 -17.33 -3.69
N ALA A 517 7.88 -17.72 -2.44
CA ALA A 517 7.49 -19.01 -1.88
C ALA A 517 5.97 -19.20 -1.76
N ALA A 518 5.17 -18.12 -1.84
CA ALA A 518 3.70 -18.15 -1.74
C ALA A 518 2.98 -17.53 -2.94
N LEU A 519 3.61 -17.49 -4.11
CA LEU A 519 2.98 -17.02 -5.34
C LEU A 519 2.17 -18.11 -6.03
N LYS A 520 1.10 -17.74 -6.71
CA LYS A 520 0.32 -18.57 -7.65
C LYS A 520 -0.04 -19.94 -7.06
N GLN A 521 0.40 -21.03 -7.66
CA GLN A 521 0.13 -22.41 -7.21
C GLN A 521 0.62 -22.70 -5.78
N ASN A 522 1.51 -21.88 -5.24
CA ASN A 522 2.04 -21.99 -3.89
C ASN A 522 1.27 -21.13 -2.87
N ARG A 523 0.22 -20.42 -3.29
CA ARG A 523 -0.52 -19.47 -2.46
C ARG A 523 -1.07 -20.07 -1.17
N GLN A 524 -1.43 -21.35 -1.18
CA GLN A 524 -1.91 -22.07 0.00
C GLN A 524 -0.92 -22.00 1.17
N ARG A 525 0.38 -21.89 0.93
CA ARG A 525 1.40 -21.79 1.99
C ARG A 525 1.20 -20.58 2.89
N ALA A 526 0.77 -19.42 2.34
CA ALA A 526 0.46 -18.26 3.16
C ALA A 526 -0.72 -18.53 4.12
N TYR A 527 -1.72 -19.25 3.66
CA TYR A 527 -2.88 -19.62 4.49
C TYR A 527 -2.51 -20.66 5.54
N ASP A 528 -1.73 -21.68 5.18
CA ASP A 528 -1.21 -22.70 6.09
C ASP A 528 -0.34 -22.08 7.20
N ASP A 529 0.51 -21.11 6.84
CA ASP A 529 1.34 -20.36 7.78
C ASP A 529 0.47 -19.62 8.80
N PHE A 530 -0.55 -18.91 8.34
CA PHE A 530 -1.45 -18.15 9.22
C PHE A 530 -2.29 -19.05 10.13
N ILE A 531 -2.82 -20.15 9.60
CA ILE A 531 -3.51 -21.19 10.36
C ILE A 531 -2.60 -21.74 11.45
N SER A 532 -1.34 -22.05 11.11
CA SER A 532 -0.36 -22.61 12.05
C SER A 532 -0.05 -21.68 13.21
N VAL A 533 0.00 -20.36 12.98
CA VAL A 533 0.14 -19.38 14.07
C VAL A 533 -1.09 -19.43 14.99
N GLY A 534 -2.29 -19.46 14.44
CA GLY A 534 -3.53 -19.60 15.23
C GLY A 534 -3.54 -20.90 16.07
N GLU A 535 -3.17 -22.01 15.48
CA GLU A 535 -3.05 -23.31 16.17
C GLU A 535 -1.97 -23.28 17.26
N ALA A 536 -0.83 -22.65 17.01
CA ALA A 536 0.25 -22.48 17.98
C ALA A 536 -0.20 -21.66 19.20
N LEU A 537 -0.96 -20.57 19.00
CA LEU A 537 -1.51 -19.77 20.09
C LEU A 537 -2.45 -20.60 20.99
N ILE A 538 -3.29 -21.43 20.38
CA ILE A 538 -4.19 -22.33 21.12
C ILE A 538 -3.37 -23.42 21.84
N ALA A 539 -2.46 -24.10 21.16
CA ALA A 539 -1.65 -25.17 21.72
C ALA A 539 -0.77 -24.71 22.89
N ASN A 540 -0.28 -23.46 22.83
CA ASN A 540 0.54 -22.86 23.89
C ASN A 540 -0.30 -22.32 25.07
N GLY A 541 -1.63 -22.50 25.04
CA GLY A 541 -2.54 -22.06 26.10
C GLY A 541 -2.70 -20.54 26.19
N ILE A 542 -2.36 -19.81 25.14
CA ILE A 542 -2.57 -18.34 25.10
C ILE A 542 -4.07 -18.07 25.00
N THR A 543 -4.75 -18.70 24.06
CA THR A 543 -6.17 -18.49 23.75
C THR A 543 -6.87 -19.81 23.41
N SER A 544 -8.13 -19.74 23.02
CA SER A 544 -8.89 -20.84 22.45
C SER A 544 -9.69 -20.34 21.25
N SER A 545 -10.30 -21.24 20.49
CA SER A 545 -11.13 -20.85 19.34
C SER A 545 -12.29 -19.90 19.71
N LYS A 546 -12.74 -19.90 20.97
CA LYS A 546 -13.75 -18.96 21.48
C LYS A 546 -13.24 -17.53 21.67
N HIS A 547 -11.96 -17.38 21.92
CA HIS A 547 -11.31 -16.10 22.24
C HIS A 547 -10.28 -15.66 21.18
N LEU A 548 -10.18 -16.40 20.05
CA LEU A 548 -9.30 -16.07 18.94
C LEU A 548 -10.08 -15.37 17.83
N GLY A 549 -9.66 -14.15 17.51
CA GLY A 549 -10.12 -13.39 16.35
C GLY A 549 -9.01 -13.15 15.35
N ILE A 550 -9.39 -12.95 14.09
CA ILE A 550 -8.48 -12.63 12.99
C ILE A 550 -8.88 -11.34 12.28
N ARG A 551 -7.89 -10.62 11.78
CA ARG A 551 -8.08 -9.40 11.00
C ARG A 551 -7.11 -9.37 9.81
N GLY A 552 -7.62 -8.92 8.65
CA GLY A 552 -6.82 -8.64 7.47
C GLY A 552 -7.55 -7.69 6.52
N GLY A 553 -6.78 -6.90 5.77
CA GLY A 553 -7.32 -5.96 4.79
C GLY A 553 -6.69 -6.14 3.42
N SER A 554 -7.45 -5.86 2.33
CA SER A 554 -6.99 -5.99 0.95
C SER A 554 -6.59 -7.45 0.65
N ASN A 555 -5.33 -7.72 0.29
CA ASN A 555 -4.79 -9.07 0.25
C ASN A 555 -4.92 -9.80 1.61
N GLY A 556 -4.77 -9.09 2.73
CA GLY A 556 -5.07 -9.64 4.06
C GLY A 556 -6.56 -9.96 4.25
N GLY A 557 -7.45 -9.28 3.54
CA GLY A 557 -8.87 -9.62 3.47
C GLY A 557 -9.12 -10.95 2.74
N LEU A 558 -8.38 -11.21 1.65
CA LEU A 558 -8.35 -12.52 1.01
C LEU A 558 -7.79 -13.59 1.95
N LEU A 559 -6.70 -13.27 2.67
CA LEU A 559 -6.10 -14.16 3.67
C LEU A 559 -7.14 -14.64 4.68
N VAL A 560 -7.80 -13.70 5.38
CA VAL A 560 -8.77 -14.07 6.42
C VAL A 560 -10.03 -14.73 5.84
N GLY A 561 -10.47 -14.31 4.64
CA GLY A 561 -11.57 -14.93 3.92
C GLY A 561 -11.27 -16.39 3.55
N ALA A 562 -10.08 -16.67 3.01
CA ALA A 562 -9.66 -18.02 2.65
C ALA A 562 -9.47 -18.91 3.88
N VAL A 563 -8.85 -18.38 4.93
CA VAL A 563 -8.60 -19.12 6.17
C VAL A 563 -9.90 -19.47 6.89
N VAL A 564 -10.86 -18.54 6.98
CA VAL A 564 -12.16 -18.84 7.61
C VAL A 564 -13.00 -19.81 6.77
N ALA A 565 -12.89 -19.76 5.44
CA ALA A 565 -13.56 -20.74 4.58
C ALA A 565 -13.00 -22.17 4.78
N GLN A 566 -11.69 -22.29 5.04
CA GLN A 566 -11.01 -23.58 5.29
C GLN A 566 -11.17 -24.08 6.73
N ARG A 567 -10.93 -23.21 7.74
CA ARG A 567 -10.86 -23.52 9.16
C ARG A 567 -11.76 -22.60 10.02
N PRO A 568 -13.07 -22.59 9.79
CA PRO A 568 -14.01 -21.78 10.58
C PRO A 568 -14.05 -22.18 12.07
N ASP A 569 -13.61 -23.39 12.40
CA ASP A 569 -13.54 -23.94 13.75
C ASP A 569 -12.53 -23.24 14.67
N LEU A 570 -11.55 -22.54 14.09
CA LEU A 570 -10.47 -21.92 14.85
C LEU A 570 -10.80 -20.53 15.40
N PHE A 571 -11.80 -19.84 14.85
CA PHE A 571 -11.97 -18.40 15.09
C PHE A 571 -13.39 -18.06 15.54
N ASN A 572 -13.53 -17.12 16.47
CA ASN A 572 -14.83 -16.60 16.91
C ASN A 572 -15.13 -15.19 16.36
N ALA A 573 -14.10 -14.46 15.96
CA ALA A 573 -14.22 -13.13 15.33
C ALA A 573 -13.39 -13.04 14.05
N VAL A 574 -13.96 -12.45 13.00
CA VAL A 574 -13.28 -12.25 11.71
C VAL A 574 -13.55 -10.85 11.20
N ILE A 575 -12.52 -10.02 11.07
CA ILE A 575 -12.60 -8.71 10.42
C ILE A 575 -11.98 -8.81 9.03
N CYS A 576 -12.82 -8.73 8.01
CA CYS A 576 -12.47 -8.87 6.60
C CYS A 576 -12.64 -7.50 5.91
N ALA A 577 -11.53 -6.79 5.72
CA ALA A 577 -11.50 -5.40 5.32
C ALA A 577 -11.14 -5.21 3.85
N VAL A 578 -11.89 -4.37 3.10
CA VAL A 578 -11.64 -4.03 1.68
C VAL A 578 -11.12 -5.23 0.86
N PRO A 579 -11.80 -6.39 0.93
CA PRO A 579 -11.22 -7.68 0.58
C PRO A 579 -11.38 -8.08 -0.87
N LEU A 580 -10.45 -8.93 -1.38
CA LEU A 580 -10.68 -9.76 -2.55
C LEU A 580 -11.31 -11.08 -2.09
N LEU A 581 -12.48 -11.45 -2.59
CA LEU A 581 -13.16 -12.68 -2.14
C LEU A 581 -13.63 -13.56 -3.29
N ASP A 582 -14.03 -13.00 -4.41
CA ASP A 582 -14.39 -13.74 -5.61
C ASP A 582 -13.19 -13.79 -6.57
N MET A 583 -12.39 -14.84 -6.43
CA MET A 583 -11.16 -15.00 -7.21
C MET A 583 -11.42 -15.52 -8.63
N PHE A 584 -12.66 -15.92 -8.96
CA PHE A 584 -13.05 -16.24 -10.33
C PHE A 584 -13.19 -14.98 -11.20
N ARG A 585 -13.49 -13.84 -10.56
CA ARG A 585 -13.76 -12.58 -11.27
C ARG A 585 -12.81 -11.46 -10.91
N TYR A 586 -11.83 -11.71 -10.04
CA TYR A 586 -11.00 -10.64 -9.48
C TYR A 586 -10.25 -9.87 -10.57
N ASP A 587 -9.79 -10.57 -11.61
CA ASP A 587 -9.03 -10.00 -12.75
C ASP A 587 -9.89 -9.11 -13.66
N LYS A 588 -11.23 -9.23 -13.58
CA LYS A 588 -12.20 -8.48 -14.37
C LYS A 588 -12.75 -7.26 -13.62
N LEU A 589 -12.33 -7.06 -12.39
CA LEU A 589 -12.87 -6.04 -11.48
C LEU A 589 -11.80 -5.00 -11.13
N LEU A 590 -11.94 -3.77 -11.67
CA LEU A 590 -11.05 -2.62 -11.43
C LEU A 590 -9.57 -2.96 -11.69
N ALA A 591 -8.70 -2.79 -10.67
CA ALA A 591 -7.27 -3.04 -10.82
C ALA A 591 -6.88 -4.54 -10.80
N GLY A 592 -7.86 -5.45 -10.71
CA GLY A 592 -7.63 -6.88 -10.51
C GLY A 592 -6.75 -7.56 -11.55
N ALA A 593 -6.88 -7.19 -12.84
CA ALA A 593 -6.04 -7.72 -13.90
C ALA A 593 -4.53 -7.52 -13.64
N SER A 594 -4.17 -6.48 -12.87
CA SER A 594 -2.76 -6.23 -12.52
C SER A 594 -2.15 -7.25 -11.55
N TRP A 595 -2.95 -8.08 -10.87
CA TRP A 595 -2.49 -8.99 -9.81
C TRP A 595 -2.35 -10.45 -10.24
N VAL A 596 -2.42 -10.73 -11.54
CA VAL A 596 -2.28 -12.08 -12.10
C VAL A 596 -0.92 -12.70 -11.75
N ASP A 597 0.11 -11.90 -11.58
CA ASP A 597 1.42 -12.40 -11.13
C ASP A 597 1.44 -12.87 -9.67
N GLU A 598 0.60 -12.30 -8.82
CA GLU A 598 0.46 -12.74 -7.43
C GLU A 598 -0.39 -14.02 -7.31
N TYR A 599 -1.53 -14.06 -8.03
CA TYR A 599 -2.56 -15.08 -7.79
C TYR A 599 -2.71 -16.11 -8.93
N GLY A 600 -2.41 -15.73 -10.17
CA GLY A 600 -2.69 -16.50 -11.38
C GLY A 600 -3.93 -16.02 -12.12
N ASP A 601 -4.06 -16.44 -13.38
CA ASP A 601 -5.16 -16.11 -14.29
C ASP A 601 -6.34 -17.09 -14.09
N PRO A 602 -7.52 -16.64 -13.61
CA PRO A 602 -8.69 -17.51 -13.45
C PRO A 602 -9.29 -18.00 -14.78
N ASP A 603 -9.01 -17.34 -15.90
CA ASP A 603 -9.44 -17.80 -17.22
C ASP A 603 -8.54 -18.93 -17.76
N ASN A 604 -7.36 -19.14 -17.20
CA ASN A 604 -6.51 -20.30 -17.45
C ASN A 604 -6.99 -21.50 -16.62
N PRO A 605 -7.48 -22.59 -17.22
CA PRO A 605 -8.00 -23.74 -16.47
C PRO A 605 -6.99 -24.40 -15.54
N GLU A 606 -5.69 -24.38 -15.87
CA GLU A 606 -4.63 -24.92 -15.01
C GLU A 606 -4.48 -24.04 -13.76
N GLU A 607 -4.47 -22.71 -13.94
CA GLU A 607 -4.32 -21.76 -12.84
C GLU A 607 -5.60 -21.70 -12.00
N TRP A 608 -6.77 -21.72 -12.61
CA TRP A 608 -8.03 -21.84 -11.88
C TRP A 608 -8.09 -23.09 -11.00
N SER A 609 -7.46 -24.20 -11.41
CA SER A 609 -7.43 -25.44 -10.63
C SER A 609 -6.83 -25.28 -9.24
N TYR A 610 -5.90 -24.35 -9.02
CA TYR A 610 -5.39 -24.04 -7.70
C TYR A 610 -6.06 -22.81 -7.06
N ILE A 611 -6.43 -21.78 -7.83
CA ILE A 611 -7.14 -20.59 -7.32
C ILE A 611 -8.48 -20.97 -6.71
N SER A 612 -9.25 -21.83 -7.38
CA SER A 612 -10.56 -22.29 -6.92
C SER A 612 -10.55 -22.95 -5.53
N LYS A 613 -9.42 -23.54 -5.13
CA LYS A 613 -9.30 -24.25 -3.84
C LYS A 613 -9.30 -23.29 -2.65
N TYR A 614 -8.82 -22.07 -2.83
CA TYR A 614 -8.76 -21.07 -1.78
C TYR A 614 -9.70 -19.89 -1.95
N SER A 615 -10.36 -19.75 -3.11
CA SER A 615 -11.26 -18.63 -3.39
C SER A 615 -12.41 -18.59 -2.39
N PRO A 616 -12.53 -17.58 -1.51
CA PRO A 616 -13.50 -17.58 -0.43
C PRO A 616 -14.95 -17.67 -0.93
N TYR A 617 -15.29 -16.88 -1.93
CA TYR A 617 -16.65 -16.81 -2.46
C TYR A 617 -17.15 -18.15 -3.02
N GLN A 618 -16.26 -18.94 -3.65
CA GLN A 618 -16.60 -20.26 -4.18
C GLN A 618 -16.65 -21.34 -3.08
N ASN A 619 -15.99 -21.12 -1.93
CA ASN A 619 -15.82 -22.12 -0.87
C ASN A 619 -16.65 -21.85 0.40
N VAL A 620 -17.70 -21.03 0.31
CA VAL A 620 -18.69 -20.85 1.37
C VAL A 620 -19.96 -21.63 1.04
N PHE A 621 -20.41 -22.47 1.99
CA PHE A 621 -21.51 -23.44 1.83
C PHE A 621 -22.54 -23.29 2.95
N ALA A 622 -23.83 -23.49 2.62
CA ALA A 622 -24.94 -23.33 3.57
C ALA A 622 -24.95 -24.37 4.71
N ASP A 623 -24.34 -25.52 4.48
CA ASP A 623 -24.30 -26.66 5.42
C ASP A 623 -23.07 -26.64 6.34
N LYS A 624 -22.23 -25.63 6.25
CA LYS A 624 -21.03 -25.47 7.08
C LYS A 624 -21.21 -24.31 8.07
N GLU A 625 -20.84 -24.50 9.31
CA GLU A 625 -20.89 -23.43 10.31
C GLU A 625 -19.71 -22.48 10.19
N TYR A 626 -19.98 -21.17 10.24
CA TYR A 626 -18.98 -20.11 10.21
C TYR A 626 -19.17 -19.17 11.40
N PRO A 627 -18.08 -18.57 11.92
CA PRO A 627 -18.21 -17.46 12.86
C PRO A 627 -18.94 -16.29 12.18
N GLU A 628 -19.49 -15.37 12.95
CA GLU A 628 -20.05 -14.14 12.40
C GLU A 628 -18.91 -13.26 11.85
N ILE A 629 -18.91 -12.99 10.55
CA ILE A 629 -17.86 -12.24 9.88
C ILE A 629 -18.27 -10.76 9.77
N TYR A 630 -17.35 -9.86 10.12
CA TYR A 630 -17.50 -8.44 9.88
C TYR A 630 -16.76 -8.02 8.60
N PHE A 631 -17.54 -7.78 7.53
CA PHE A 631 -17.03 -7.21 6.28
C PHE A 631 -17.16 -5.70 6.31
N TYR A 632 -16.09 -4.99 5.92
CA TYR A 632 -16.22 -3.58 5.62
C TYR A 632 -15.45 -3.19 4.37
N THR A 633 -15.98 -2.19 3.64
CA THR A 633 -15.39 -1.66 2.41
C THR A 633 -15.80 -0.19 2.19
N SER A 634 -15.52 0.34 1.01
CA SER A 634 -15.90 1.69 0.58
C SER A 634 -16.46 1.65 -0.83
N THR A 635 -17.53 2.41 -1.08
CA THR A 635 -18.11 2.57 -2.42
C THR A 635 -17.11 3.19 -3.41
N LYS A 636 -16.24 4.09 -2.94
CA LYS A 636 -15.25 4.78 -3.77
C LYS A 636 -13.92 4.04 -3.87
N ASP A 637 -13.85 2.77 -3.45
CA ASP A 637 -12.68 1.93 -3.67
C ASP A 637 -12.54 1.62 -5.17
N ASP A 638 -11.58 2.30 -5.82
CA ASP A 638 -11.25 2.15 -7.24
C ASP A 638 -10.01 1.24 -7.48
N ARG A 639 -9.60 0.54 -6.41
CA ARG A 639 -8.54 -0.48 -6.44
C ARG A 639 -9.10 -1.88 -6.31
N VAL A 640 -9.71 -2.19 -5.16
CA VAL A 640 -10.40 -3.46 -4.91
C VAL A 640 -11.91 -3.22 -4.98
N HIS A 641 -12.55 -3.85 -5.93
CA HIS A 641 -13.96 -3.63 -6.21
C HIS A 641 -14.86 -3.97 -5.00
N PRO A 642 -15.76 -3.07 -4.54
CA PRO A 642 -16.63 -3.32 -3.39
C PRO A 642 -17.57 -4.52 -3.59
N GLY A 643 -17.81 -4.92 -4.83
CA GLY A 643 -18.58 -6.12 -5.20
C GLY A 643 -18.07 -7.40 -4.55
N HIS A 644 -16.78 -7.52 -4.26
CA HIS A 644 -16.23 -8.68 -3.54
C HIS A 644 -16.87 -8.82 -2.15
N ALA A 645 -16.85 -7.77 -1.36
CA ALA A 645 -17.44 -7.77 -0.01
C ALA A 645 -18.97 -7.87 -0.07
N ARG A 646 -19.61 -7.12 -0.99
CA ARG A 646 -21.07 -7.11 -1.16
C ARG A 646 -21.62 -8.51 -1.50
N LYS A 647 -21.04 -9.16 -2.53
CA LYS A 647 -21.46 -10.48 -2.99
C LYS A 647 -21.26 -11.54 -1.91
N MET A 648 -20.10 -11.56 -1.28
CA MET A 648 -19.80 -12.52 -0.22
C MET A 648 -20.76 -12.38 0.95
N ALA A 649 -20.96 -11.16 1.46
CA ALA A 649 -21.89 -10.89 2.55
C ALA A 649 -23.32 -11.30 2.21
N LYS A 650 -23.82 -10.94 1.02
CA LYS A 650 -25.16 -11.30 0.56
C LYS A 650 -25.34 -12.82 0.43
N LYS A 651 -24.36 -13.50 -0.19
CA LYS A 651 -24.38 -14.96 -0.32
C LYS A 651 -24.44 -15.64 1.03
N MET A 652 -23.61 -15.24 1.99
CA MET A 652 -23.61 -15.80 3.35
C MET A 652 -24.94 -15.58 4.08
N LEU A 653 -25.51 -14.37 3.98
CA LEU A 653 -26.82 -14.06 4.55
C LEU A 653 -27.93 -14.95 3.96
N ASP A 654 -27.95 -15.14 2.63
CA ASP A 654 -28.93 -16.00 1.96
C ASP A 654 -28.77 -17.49 2.30
N GLN A 655 -27.57 -17.90 2.66
CA GLN A 655 -27.27 -19.23 3.18
C GLN A 655 -27.65 -19.39 4.68
N GLY A 656 -28.09 -18.31 5.36
CA GLY A 656 -28.48 -18.32 6.75
C GLY A 656 -27.36 -18.05 7.75
N HIS A 657 -26.18 -17.69 7.29
CA HIS A 657 -25.04 -17.32 8.16
C HIS A 657 -25.20 -15.91 8.73
N LYS A 658 -24.59 -15.70 9.89
CA LYS A 658 -24.53 -14.37 10.50
C LYS A 658 -23.40 -13.57 9.88
N VAL A 659 -23.72 -12.33 9.49
CA VAL A 659 -22.78 -11.39 8.87
C VAL A 659 -23.05 -10.00 9.39
N ILE A 660 -22.00 -9.26 9.66
CA ILE A 660 -22.00 -7.81 9.86
C ILE A 660 -21.38 -7.17 8.62
N TYR A 661 -22.04 -6.16 8.08
CA TYR A 661 -21.57 -5.46 6.89
C TYR A 661 -21.64 -3.95 7.09
N TYR A 662 -20.56 -3.26 6.75
CA TYR A 662 -20.53 -1.81 6.71
C TYR A 662 -19.75 -1.31 5.49
N GLU A 663 -20.34 -0.39 4.75
CA GLU A 663 -19.71 0.23 3.59
C GLU A 663 -19.75 1.75 3.71
N ASN A 664 -18.57 2.36 3.77
CA ASN A 664 -18.45 3.81 3.71
C ASN A 664 -18.66 4.28 2.27
N ILE A 665 -19.41 5.37 2.09
CA ILE A 665 -19.69 5.94 0.76
C ILE A 665 -18.46 6.60 0.14
N GLU A 666 -17.51 7.03 0.97
CA GLU A 666 -16.29 7.73 0.59
C GLU A 666 -15.04 6.99 1.07
N GLY A 667 -13.85 7.46 0.68
CA GLY A 667 -12.59 7.05 1.29
C GLY A 667 -11.70 6.16 0.45
N GLY A 668 -12.09 5.75 -0.72
CA GLY A 668 -11.28 4.90 -1.62
C GLY A 668 -10.84 3.62 -0.93
N HIS A 669 -9.67 3.07 -1.30
CA HIS A 669 -9.14 1.83 -0.72
C HIS A 669 -8.74 1.94 0.77
N SER A 670 -8.58 3.14 1.30
CA SER A 670 -8.40 3.36 2.75
C SER A 670 -9.67 3.23 3.57
N ALA A 671 -10.82 3.06 2.93
CA ALA A 671 -12.17 2.98 3.46
C ALA A 671 -12.65 4.24 4.22
N ALA A 672 -11.81 5.28 4.40
CA ALA A 672 -12.17 6.53 5.07
C ALA A 672 -11.51 7.74 4.39
N ALA A 673 -12.26 8.82 4.16
CA ALA A 673 -11.77 10.05 3.56
C ALA A 673 -11.26 11.07 4.59
N ASN A 674 -11.69 10.96 5.84
CA ASN A 674 -11.36 11.91 6.92
C ASN A 674 -11.24 11.22 8.28
N LEU A 675 -10.76 11.97 9.30
CA LEU A 675 -10.51 11.44 10.63
C LEU A 675 -11.78 10.98 11.36
N LYS A 676 -12.93 11.61 11.11
CA LYS A 676 -14.23 11.22 11.71
C LYS A 676 -14.66 9.85 11.19
N GLN A 677 -14.56 9.64 9.89
CA GLN A 677 -14.86 8.34 9.28
C GLN A 677 -13.87 7.26 9.77
N SER A 678 -12.58 7.58 9.90
CA SER A 678 -11.58 6.65 10.43
C SER A 678 -11.89 6.26 11.88
N ALA A 679 -12.21 7.22 12.75
CA ALA A 679 -12.58 6.95 14.14
C ALA A 679 -13.86 6.09 14.22
N TYR A 680 -14.89 6.41 13.44
CA TYR A 680 -16.15 5.68 13.41
C TYR A 680 -15.96 4.21 13.00
N MET A 681 -15.22 3.97 11.91
CA MET A 681 -14.95 2.61 11.43
C MET A 681 -14.07 1.82 12.40
N THR A 682 -13.10 2.46 13.05
CA THR A 682 -12.27 1.81 14.08
C THR A 682 -13.12 1.44 15.29
N THR A 683 -14.04 2.31 15.70
CA THR A 683 -14.97 2.02 16.81
C THR A 683 -15.85 0.83 16.51
N LEU A 684 -16.45 0.76 15.30
CA LEU A 684 -17.25 -0.41 14.89
C LEU A 684 -16.45 -1.73 14.99
N GLN A 685 -15.18 -1.72 14.59
CA GLN A 685 -14.32 -2.90 14.68
C GLN A 685 -14.05 -3.30 16.14
N LEU A 686 -13.76 -2.31 17.00
CA LEU A 686 -13.51 -2.55 18.42
C LEU A 686 -14.73 -3.11 19.13
N GLU A 687 -15.91 -2.54 18.91
CA GLU A 687 -17.16 -3.03 19.51
C GLU A 687 -17.49 -4.46 19.06
N TYR A 688 -17.28 -4.76 17.78
CA TYR A 688 -17.41 -6.13 17.29
C TYR A 688 -16.44 -7.09 17.97
N LEU A 689 -15.15 -6.72 18.10
CA LEU A 689 -14.14 -7.54 18.77
C LEU A 689 -14.44 -7.75 20.25
N LYS A 690 -14.89 -6.70 20.96
CA LYS A 690 -15.30 -6.80 22.36
C LYS A 690 -16.47 -7.75 22.53
N GLU A 691 -17.52 -7.61 21.72
CA GLU A 691 -18.68 -8.51 21.76
C GLU A 691 -18.32 -9.98 21.55
N LYS A 692 -17.32 -10.26 20.69
CA LYS A 692 -16.98 -11.63 20.30
C LYS A 692 -15.94 -12.30 21.19
N LEU A 693 -15.02 -11.54 21.72
CA LEU A 693 -13.80 -12.10 22.31
C LEU A 693 -13.66 -11.80 23.81
N LEU A 694 -14.19 -10.67 24.32
CA LEU A 694 -14.22 -10.31 25.73
C LEU A 694 -15.47 -10.89 26.41
#